data_ea2d1026aed2eec63b2be2c7848d96a1
#
_entry.id   ea2d1026aed2eec63b2be2c7848d96a1
#
_cell.length_a   1.000
_cell.length_b   1.000
_cell.length_c   1.000
_cell.angle_alpha   90.00
_cell.angle_beta   90.00
_cell.angle_gamma   90.00
#
_symmetry.space_group_name_H-M   'P 1'
#
loop_
_entity.id
_entity.type
_entity.pdbx_description
1 polymer ?
#
loop_
_entity_poly.entity_id
_entity_poly.type
_entity_poly.pdbx_seq_one_letter_code
_entity_poly.pdbx_strand_id
1 'polypeptide(L)'
;MSAAAADSVAVSLPIEGMTCASCVGRVEKALKAVPGVNKASVNLATERADITFESAPDVAAAVQAVQKAGYTVTETTIELSVTGMTCASCVGRVEKALKAVPGVSNASVNLATERASITAAGGVPANALIQAVAKAGYEARPLSAESSHTDAVAERQAAELKSLKRALTVATVFALPVFILEMGAHIVPAFHHVIAETIGTQNSWYLQFVLASIVLFGPGLRFFQKGIPALLRGAPDMNSLVAVGTSAAYAYSVVATFAAGLLPAGTVNVYFEAAAVIVALILLGRYLEARAKGNTSEAIKRLLGLQAKTARVVRDGATLELAIEDVVTGDLIEVRPGERIPVDGEVVEGNSYIDESMISGEPVPVEKTPGAEVVGGTVNQNGALTFRATKVGGDTLLAQIIRMVEQAQGSKLPIQAMVDRITMWFVPAVMAAAVVTFIIWLTFGPEPALTFALVNAVAVLIIACPCAMGLATPTSIMVGTGRAAQMGVLFRKGEALQSLEDAKVVAVDKTGTLTKGRPELTDLIVAPGFERSAVLGKVATVEAKSEHPIAQAIVDAARAENIALGTISQFESITGFGVSARVDGDLVEIGADRFMRELGLSVESFGSDAARLGDEGKTPLYAAINGKLAAMIAVADPIKETTAAAIRALHELGLKVAMITGDNRRTGEAIARQLGIDEVVAEVLPDGKVAAVQRLKQQYGPIAYVGDGINDAPALAEADVGLAIGTGTDIAIEAADVVLMSGDLGGVPNAIALSKATIRNIKQNLFWAFAYNVALIPVAAGLLYPVNGSLLSPVFAAGAMALSSVFVLSNALRLRRFTAPFPARG
;
A
#
# COMPACT_ATOMS: atom_id res chain seq x y z
N MET A 1 -33.55 41.03 24.64
CA MET A 1 -32.32 40.57 23.92
C MET A 1 -32.04 39.18 24.43
N SER A 2 -32.54 38.17 23.72
CA SER A 2 -32.29 36.76 24.03
C SER A 2 -30.92 36.39 23.50
N ALA A 3 -30.02 36.02 24.40
CA ALA A 3 -28.74 35.46 24.02
C ALA A 3 -28.98 34.10 23.30
N ALA A 4 -28.60 34.00 22.07
CA ALA A 4 -28.57 32.71 21.33
C ALA A 4 -27.67 31.76 22.12
N ALA A 5 -28.24 30.67 22.59
CA ALA A 5 -27.50 29.57 23.17
C ALA A 5 -26.51 29.02 22.09
N ALA A 6 -25.23 29.13 22.34
CA ALA A 6 -24.23 28.48 21.52
C ALA A 6 -24.50 26.97 21.55
N ASP A 7 -24.69 26.37 20.38
CA ASP A 7 -24.88 24.92 20.23
C ASP A 7 -23.66 24.18 20.77
N SER A 8 -23.79 23.64 21.98
CA SER A 8 -22.78 22.79 22.60
C SER A 8 -22.76 21.42 21.87
N VAL A 9 -21.63 21.04 21.33
CA VAL A 9 -21.48 19.75 20.64
C VAL A 9 -20.98 18.68 21.61
N ALA A 10 -21.76 17.61 21.76
CA ALA A 10 -21.37 16.45 22.58
C ALA A 10 -20.67 15.36 21.72
N VAL A 11 -19.56 14.85 22.22
CA VAL A 11 -18.80 13.75 21.62
C VAL A 11 -18.57 12.67 22.66
N SER A 12 -18.77 11.40 22.30
CA SER A 12 -18.53 10.25 23.17
C SER A 12 -17.36 9.42 22.64
N LEU A 13 -16.30 9.28 23.45
CA LEU A 13 -15.08 8.54 23.12
C LEU A 13 -15.04 7.20 23.86
N PRO A 14 -14.83 6.06 23.20
CA PRO A 14 -14.53 4.79 23.86
C PRO A 14 -13.08 4.83 24.39
N ILE A 15 -12.86 4.45 25.65
CA ILE A 15 -11.55 4.50 26.30
C ILE A 15 -11.24 3.16 26.94
N GLU A 16 -10.20 2.51 26.48
CA GLU A 16 -9.72 1.23 27.01
C GLU A 16 -8.62 1.41 28.05
N GLY A 17 -8.44 0.41 28.91
CA GLY A 17 -7.40 0.35 29.92
C GLY A 17 -7.77 1.00 31.26
N MET A 18 -9.02 1.44 31.45
CA MET A 18 -9.50 1.94 32.75
C MET A 18 -9.93 0.78 33.64
N THR A 19 -9.37 0.68 34.84
CA THR A 19 -9.66 -0.43 35.80
C THR A 19 -10.25 0.02 37.13
N CYS A 20 -10.25 1.32 37.41
CA CYS A 20 -10.70 1.82 38.73
C CYS A 20 -11.14 3.30 38.65
N ALA A 21 -11.80 3.76 39.72
CA ALA A 21 -12.27 5.15 39.82
C ALA A 21 -11.17 6.22 39.75
N SER A 22 -9.93 5.89 40.13
CA SER A 22 -8.79 6.82 39.97
C SER A 22 -8.37 6.98 38.51
N CYS A 23 -8.56 5.95 37.67
CA CYS A 23 -8.37 6.01 36.22
C CYS A 23 -9.39 7.00 35.61
N VAL A 24 -10.65 6.86 35.99
CA VAL A 24 -11.76 7.77 35.58
C VAL A 24 -11.40 9.23 35.86
N GLY A 25 -11.02 9.54 37.13
CA GLY A 25 -10.66 10.90 37.50
C GLY A 25 -9.43 11.45 36.76
N ARG A 26 -8.48 10.59 36.39
CA ARG A 26 -7.31 10.98 35.59
C ARG A 26 -7.68 11.34 34.16
N VAL A 27 -8.52 10.53 33.53
CA VAL A 27 -9.04 10.78 32.17
C VAL A 27 -9.90 12.04 32.16
N GLU A 28 -10.83 12.19 33.10
CA GLU A 28 -11.65 13.41 33.19
C GLU A 28 -10.82 14.69 33.34
N LYS A 29 -9.79 14.62 34.18
CA LYS A 29 -8.86 15.75 34.38
C LYS A 29 -8.12 16.09 33.10
N ALA A 30 -7.64 15.08 32.37
CA ALA A 30 -6.95 15.27 31.09
C ALA A 30 -7.88 15.88 30.04
N LEU A 31 -9.10 15.39 29.93
CA LEU A 31 -10.10 15.89 28.99
C LEU A 31 -10.54 17.34 29.30
N LYS A 32 -10.75 17.67 30.59
CA LYS A 32 -11.08 19.03 31.01
C LYS A 32 -9.96 20.05 30.79
N ALA A 33 -8.72 19.60 30.61
CA ALA A 33 -7.57 20.45 30.27
C ALA A 33 -7.48 20.78 28.77
N VAL A 34 -8.30 20.14 27.92
CA VAL A 34 -8.32 20.42 26.48
C VAL A 34 -9.07 21.74 26.22
N PRO A 35 -8.51 22.69 25.48
CA PRO A 35 -9.16 23.94 25.15
C PRO A 35 -10.53 23.74 24.49
N GLY A 36 -11.55 24.45 24.97
CA GLY A 36 -12.92 24.38 24.44
C GLY A 36 -13.77 23.26 25.03
N VAL A 37 -13.26 22.44 25.94
CA VAL A 37 -14.06 21.44 26.67
C VAL A 37 -14.75 22.09 27.86
N ASN A 38 -16.08 22.11 27.84
CA ASN A 38 -16.91 22.60 28.93
C ASN A 38 -17.15 21.51 30.00
N LYS A 39 -17.49 20.32 29.57
CA LYS A 39 -17.77 19.20 30.47
C LYS A 39 -17.17 17.91 29.94
N ALA A 40 -16.58 17.12 30.83
CA ALA A 40 -16.14 15.74 30.54
C ALA A 40 -16.63 14.85 31.68
N SER A 41 -17.28 13.74 31.34
CA SER A 41 -17.77 12.72 32.26
C SER A 41 -17.38 11.35 31.74
N VAL A 42 -16.68 10.57 32.57
CA VAL A 42 -16.19 9.25 32.18
C VAL A 42 -16.92 8.18 32.96
N ASN A 43 -17.39 7.17 32.24
CA ASN A 43 -18.09 6.03 32.81
C ASN A 43 -17.23 4.76 32.70
N LEU A 44 -16.82 4.21 33.83
CA LEU A 44 -15.99 3.02 33.89
C LEU A 44 -16.73 1.76 33.41
N ALA A 45 -18.05 1.66 33.66
CA ALA A 45 -18.82 0.47 33.31
C ALA A 45 -19.10 0.36 31.80
N THR A 46 -19.19 1.49 31.11
CA THR A 46 -19.38 1.56 29.66
C THR A 46 -18.10 1.83 28.90
N GLU A 47 -16.99 2.05 29.62
CA GLU A 47 -15.68 2.41 29.05
C GLU A 47 -15.74 3.60 28.09
N ARG A 48 -16.57 4.62 28.40
CA ARG A 48 -16.80 5.79 27.55
C ARG A 48 -16.60 7.09 28.30
N ALA A 49 -16.09 8.09 27.59
CA ALA A 49 -16.04 9.47 28.02
C ALA A 49 -16.97 10.34 27.19
N ASP A 50 -17.94 10.98 27.83
CA ASP A 50 -18.83 11.96 27.22
C ASP A 50 -18.28 13.37 27.42
N ILE A 51 -17.98 14.06 26.34
CA ILE A 51 -17.30 15.35 26.30
C ILE A 51 -18.22 16.37 25.65
N THR A 52 -18.44 17.51 26.31
CA THR A 52 -19.20 18.62 25.76
C THR A 52 -18.28 19.79 25.46
N PHE A 53 -18.28 20.26 24.22
CA PHE A 53 -17.45 21.38 23.75
C PHE A 53 -18.31 22.68 23.69
N GLU A 54 -17.70 23.82 24.03
CA GLU A 54 -18.32 25.16 23.95
C GLU A 54 -18.41 25.69 22.51
N SER A 55 -17.56 25.11 21.60
CA SER A 55 -17.44 25.48 20.20
C SER A 55 -17.20 24.25 19.34
N ALA A 56 -16.64 24.41 18.13
CA ALA A 56 -16.29 23.27 17.28
C ALA A 56 -15.38 22.28 18.03
N PRO A 57 -15.74 20.98 18.11
CA PRO A 57 -15.02 19.99 18.91
C PRO A 57 -13.64 19.67 18.31
N ASP A 58 -12.58 19.83 19.08
CA ASP A 58 -11.26 19.32 18.76
C ASP A 58 -11.10 17.92 19.34
N VAL A 59 -11.63 16.95 18.60
CA VAL A 59 -11.58 15.53 19.00
C VAL A 59 -10.15 15.00 18.97
N ALA A 60 -9.31 15.49 18.07
CA ALA A 60 -7.91 15.07 17.99
C ALA A 60 -7.13 15.46 19.26
N ALA A 61 -7.35 16.68 19.77
CA ALA A 61 -6.75 17.11 21.03
C ALA A 61 -7.28 16.31 22.21
N ALA A 62 -8.57 15.95 22.22
CA ALA A 62 -9.16 15.12 23.27
C ALA A 62 -8.59 13.69 23.26
N VAL A 63 -8.43 13.06 22.10
CA VAL A 63 -7.80 11.74 21.93
C VAL A 63 -6.35 11.78 22.43
N GLN A 64 -5.57 12.79 22.03
CA GLN A 64 -4.19 12.96 22.50
C GLN A 64 -4.10 13.16 24.01
N ALA A 65 -5.04 13.88 24.61
CA ALA A 65 -5.05 14.08 26.07
C ALA A 65 -5.29 12.77 26.82
N VAL A 66 -6.18 11.90 26.32
CA VAL A 66 -6.42 10.56 26.85
C VAL A 66 -5.18 9.66 26.70
N GLN A 67 -4.55 9.66 25.53
CA GLN A 67 -3.33 8.89 25.26
C GLN A 67 -2.16 9.36 26.16
N LYS A 68 -1.95 10.67 26.34
CA LYS A 68 -0.95 11.21 27.28
C LYS A 68 -1.23 10.85 28.73
N ALA A 69 -2.50 10.64 29.09
CA ALA A 69 -2.88 10.16 30.41
C ALA A 69 -2.64 8.64 30.62
N GLY A 70 -2.17 7.93 29.56
CA GLY A 70 -1.82 6.51 29.59
C GLY A 70 -2.98 5.57 29.28
N TYR A 71 -4.00 6.02 28.54
CA TYR A 71 -5.15 5.21 28.14
C TYR A 71 -5.32 5.21 26.62
N THR A 72 -5.97 4.17 26.09
CA THR A 72 -6.18 4.01 24.65
C THR A 72 -7.61 4.44 24.28
N VAL A 73 -7.75 5.17 23.16
CA VAL A 73 -9.07 5.46 22.57
C VAL A 73 -9.24 4.54 21.38
N THR A 74 -10.31 3.74 21.38
CA THR A 74 -10.60 2.84 20.26
C THR A 74 -11.08 3.67 19.07
N GLU A 75 -10.32 3.65 18.00
CA GLU A 75 -10.68 4.26 16.73
C GLU A 75 -11.23 3.19 15.79
N THR A 76 -12.27 3.52 15.05
CA THR A 76 -12.83 2.68 13.99
C THR A 76 -12.54 3.29 12.65
N THR A 77 -12.14 2.46 11.68
CA THR A 77 -11.99 2.89 10.30
C THR A 77 -13.31 2.65 9.55
N ILE A 78 -13.88 3.73 9.00
CA ILE A 78 -15.07 3.70 8.17
C ILE A 78 -14.66 3.96 6.73
N GLU A 79 -15.04 3.09 5.81
CA GLU A 79 -14.78 3.27 4.40
C GLU A 79 -16.05 3.70 3.65
N LEU A 80 -15.89 4.74 2.81
CA LEU A 80 -16.92 5.22 1.91
C LEU A 80 -16.45 5.18 0.46
N SER A 81 -17.33 4.80 -0.46
CA SER A 81 -17.15 5.08 -1.89
C SER A 81 -17.59 6.51 -2.15
N VAL A 82 -16.71 7.34 -2.74
CA VAL A 82 -17.01 8.74 -3.06
C VAL A 82 -16.90 8.95 -4.56
N THR A 83 -18.01 9.30 -5.19
CA THR A 83 -18.09 9.47 -6.64
C THR A 83 -18.17 10.94 -7.06
N GLY A 84 -17.84 11.21 -8.34
CA GLY A 84 -17.91 12.56 -8.89
C GLY A 84 -16.65 13.41 -8.74
N MET A 85 -15.62 12.91 -8.05
CA MET A 85 -14.31 13.57 -7.98
C MET A 85 -13.59 13.45 -9.31
N THR A 86 -12.90 14.52 -9.72
CA THR A 86 -12.23 14.55 -11.03
C THR A 86 -10.78 15.02 -10.96
N CYS A 87 -10.33 15.54 -9.82
CA CYS A 87 -8.98 16.09 -9.66
C CYS A 87 -8.58 16.15 -8.17
N ALA A 88 -7.32 16.42 -7.93
CA ALA A 88 -6.74 16.54 -6.58
C ALA A 88 -7.43 17.62 -5.71
N SER A 89 -7.88 18.72 -6.30
CA SER A 89 -8.62 19.74 -5.53
C SER A 89 -10.00 19.25 -5.05
N CYS A 90 -10.63 18.32 -5.80
CA CYS A 90 -11.84 17.63 -5.36
C CYS A 90 -11.57 16.76 -4.13
N VAL A 91 -10.46 15.99 -4.15
CA VAL A 91 -10.00 15.16 -3.04
C VAL A 91 -9.83 16.01 -1.78
N GLY A 92 -9.02 17.07 -1.85
CA GLY A 92 -8.77 17.95 -0.69
C GLY A 92 -10.05 18.57 -0.12
N ARG A 93 -11.04 18.79 -0.95
CA ARG A 93 -12.35 19.34 -0.55
C ARG A 93 -13.18 18.31 0.23
N VAL A 94 -13.22 17.08 -0.25
CA VAL A 94 -13.90 15.97 0.43
C VAL A 94 -13.21 15.66 1.75
N GLU A 95 -11.87 15.57 1.78
CA GLU A 95 -11.11 15.36 3.02
C GLU A 95 -11.38 16.46 4.05
N LYS A 96 -11.39 17.71 3.63
CA LYS A 96 -11.71 18.83 4.53
C LYS A 96 -13.14 18.74 5.09
N ALA A 97 -14.10 18.35 4.28
CA ALA A 97 -15.48 18.17 4.71
C ALA A 97 -15.64 17.02 5.70
N LEU A 98 -14.95 15.89 5.46
CA LEU A 98 -14.96 14.74 6.35
C LEU A 98 -14.26 15.04 7.68
N LYS A 99 -13.11 15.70 7.66
CA LYS A 99 -12.38 16.14 8.89
C LYS A 99 -13.12 17.17 9.71
N ALA A 100 -14.09 17.87 9.12
CA ALA A 100 -14.96 18.80 9.84
C ALA A 100 -16.11 18.09 10.59
N VAL A 101 -16.32 16.80 10.38
CA VAL A 101 -17.33 16.01 11.10
C VAL A 101 -16.82 15.70 12.52
N PRO A 102 -17.57 16.04 13.58
CA PRO A 102 -17.18 15.76 14.94
C PRO A 102 -16.94 14.26 15.16
N GLY A 103 -15.80 13.91 15.76
CA GLY A 103 -15.40 12.52 16.00
C GLY A 103 -14.43 11.95 14.97
N VAL A 104 -14.19 12.62 13.84
CA VAL A 104 -13.22 12.19 12.84
C VAL A 104 -11.83 12.68 13.23
N SER A 105 -10.92 11.74 13.48
CA SER A 105 -9.50 12.03 13.76
C SER A 105 -8.68 12.17 12.47
N ASN A 106 -8.97 11.35 11.45
CA ASN A 106 -8.35 11.45 10.14
C ASN A 106 -9.32 11.07 9.02
N ALA A 107 -9.11 11.65 7.84
CA ALA A 107 -9.80 11.26 6.62
C ALA A 107 -8.81 11.35 5.44
N SER A 108 -8.71 10.28 4.69
CA SER A 108 -7.88 10.16 3.49
C SER A 108 -8.76 9.72 2.31
N VAL A 109 -8.65 10.41 1.19
CA VAL A 109 -9.46 10.14 0.01
C VAL A 109 -8.56 9.82 -1.17
N ASN A 110 -8.82 8.72 -1.84
CA ASN A 110 -8.10 8.28 -3.02
C ASN A 110 -8.95 8.48 -4.28
N LEU A 111 -8.45 9.31 -5.18
CA LEU A 111 -9.14 9.62 -6.44
C LEU A 111 -9.19 8.42 -7.41
N ALA A 112 -8.18 7.56 -7.39
CA ALA A 112 -8.08 6.46 -8.34
C ALA A 112 -9.00 5.29 -7.98
N THR A 113 -9.17 5.03 -6.68
CA THR A 113 -10.05 3.97 -6.16
C THR A 113 -11.45 4.48 -5.80
N GLU A 114 -11.66 5.81 -5.86
CA GLU A 114 -12.90 6.47 -5.41
C GLU A 114 -13.29 6.12 -3.98
N ARG A 115 -12.29 5.85 -3.11
CA ARG A 115 -12.49 5.48 -1.71
C ARG A 115 -12.05 6.60 -0.78
N ALA A 116 -12.82 6.78 0.29
CA ALA A 116 -12.46 7.58 1.45
C ALA A 116 -12.31 6.63 2.65
N SER A 117 -11.13 6.62 3.27
CA SER A 117 -10.86 5.94 4.53
C SER A 117 -10.90 6.97 5.65
N ILE A 118 -11.80 6.79 6.59
CA ILE A 118 -12.08 7.74 7.66
C ILE A 118 -11.79 7.05 8.99
N THR A 119 -10.81 7.55 9.73
CA THR A 119 -10.53 7.12 11.08
C THR A 119 -11.32 8.00 12.03
N ALA A 120 -12.20 7.41 12.80
CA ALA A 120 -13.08 8.12 13.71
C ALA A 120 -13.08 7.47 15.09
N ALA A 121 -13.10 8.26 16.14
CA ALA A 121 -13.38 7.78 17.48
C ALA A 121 -14.79 7.19 17.51
N GLY A 122 -14.95 6.00 18.06
CA GLY A 122 -16.13 5.16 17.94
C GLY A 122 -17.46 5.89 18.10
N GLY A 123 -18.38 5.64 17.16
CA GLY A 123 -19.76 6.14 17.23
C GLY A 123 -20.12 7.24 16.22
N VAL A 124 -19.21 7.62 15.30
CA VAL A 124 -19.59 8.54 14.21
C VAL A 124 -20.50 7.80 13.23
N PRO A 125 -21.76 8.22 13.05
CA PRO A 125 -22.68 7.54 12.15
C PRO A 125 -22.27 7.79 10.69
N ALA A 126 -22.26 6.74 9.88
CA ALA A 126 -21.91 6.82 8.44
C ALA A 126 -22.75 7.89 7.70
N ASN A 127 -24.01 8.07 8.09
CA ASN A 127 -24.88 9.09 7.51
C ASN A 127 -24.36 10.52 7.70
N ALA A 128 -23.71 10.85 8.81
CA ALA A 128 -23.12 12.17 9.04
C ALA A 128 -21.96 12.43 8.06
N LEU A 129 -21.15 11.40 7.82
CA LEU A 129 -20.04 11.45 6.85
C LEU A 129 -20.58 11.61 5.42
N ILE A 130 -21.61 10.86 5.05
CA ILE A 130 -22.26 10.95 3.73
C ILE A 130 -22.84 12.36 3.51
N GLN A 131 -23.50 12.92 4.52
CA GLN A 131 -24.03 14.30 4.41
C GLN A 131 -22.93 15.36 4.28
N ALA A 132 -21.79 15.18 4.96
CA ALA A 132 -20.65 16.08 4.84
C ALA A 132 -20.08 16.06 3.40
N VAL A 133 -19.96 14.87 2.81
CA VAL A 133 -19.53 14.69 1.41
C VAL A 133 -20.55 15.31 0.44
N ALA A 134 -21.85 15.10 0.68
CA ALA A 134 -22.91 15.68 -0.14
C ALA A 134 -22.91 17.22 -0.09
N LYS A 135 -22.72 17.83 1.09
CA LYS A 135 -22.55 19.29 1.24
C LYS A 135 -21.33 19.82 0.46
N ALA A 136 -20.28 19.03 0.34
CA ALA A 136 -19.10 19.37 -0.47
C ALA A 136 -19.37 19.24 -1.99
N GLY A 137 -20.52 18.67 -2.39
CA GLY A 137 -20.96 18.54 -3.78
C GLY A 137 -20.58 17.22 -4.45
N TYR A 138 -20.39 16.15 -3.67
CA TYR A 138 -20.05 14.81 -4.12
C TYR A 138 -21.02 13.78 -3.55
N GLU A 139 -21.10 12.60 -4.19
CA GLU A 139 -21.91 11.50 -3.67
C GLU A 139 -21.04 10.53 -2.88
N ALA A 140 -21.54 10.03 -1.73
CA ALA A 140 -20.88 9.01 -0.96
C ALA A 140 -21.85 7.89 -0.57
N ARG A 141 -21.33 6.66 -0.48
CA ARG A 141 -22.06 5.46 -0.03
C ARG A 141 -21.17 4.63 0.89
N PRO A 142 -21.71 3.95 1.92
CA PRO A 142 -20.94 3.03 2.73
C PRO A 142 -20.40 1.90 1.88
N LEU A 143 -19.18 1.47 2.18
CA LEU A 143 -18.62 0.21 1.67
C LEU A 143 -19.05 -0.90 2.62
N SER A 144 -20.03 -1.72 2.21
CA SER A 144 -20.37 -2.95 2.93
C SER A 144 -19.36 -4.05 2.58
N ALA A 145 -19.10 -4.95 3.53
CA ALA A 145 -18.06 -5.99 3.43
C ALA A 145 -18.36 -7.12 2.41
N GLU A 146 -19.39 -6.99 1.59
CA GLU A 146 -19.80 -8.04 0.65
C GLU A 146 -19.14 -7.90 -0.73
N SER A 147 -18.77 -9.01 -1.29
CA SER A 147 -18.02 -9.26 -2.53
C SER A 147 -18.57 -8.64 -3.83
N SER A 148 -19.75 -8.05 -3.82
CA SER A 148 -20.39 -7.42 -5.00
C SER A 148 -19.80 -6.05 -5.40
N HIS A 149 -18.87 -5.51 -4.62
CA HIS A 149 -18.41 -4.11 -4.79
C HIS A 149 -17.40 -3.93 -5.94
N THR A 150 -16.54 -4.91 -6.17
CA THR A 150 -15.50 -4.84 -7.22
C THR A 150 -16.14 -4.85 -8.61
N ASP A 151 -17.21 -5.61 -8.79
CA ASP A 151 -17.96 -5.67 -10.04
C ASP A 151 -18.71 -4.35 -10.29
N ALA A 152 -19.35 -3.77 -9.27
CA ALA A 152 -20.04 -2.49 -9.39
C ALA A 152 -19.09 -1.30 -9.68
N VAL A 153 -17.86 -1.32 -9.16
CA VAL A 153 -16.82 -0.33 -9.51
C VAL A 153 -16.33 -0.55 -10.94
N ALA A 154 -16.09 -1.81 -11.33
CA ALA A 154 -15.66 -2.14 -12.70
C ALA A 154 -16.72 -1.78 -13.74
N GLU A 155 -18.00 -2.04 -13.45
CA GLU A 155 -19.11 -1.64 -14.31
C GLU A 155 -19.23 -0.12 -14.46
N ARG A 156 -19.10 0.64 -13.36
CA ARG A 156 -19.10 2.11 -13.40
C ARG A 156 -17.94 2.65 -14.21
N GLN A 157 -16.73 2.13 -14.01
CA GLN A 157 -15.55 2.51 -14.79
C GLN A 157 -15.72 2.18 -16.28
N ALA A 158 -16.30 1.03 -16.62
CA ALA A 158 -16.61 0.66 -17.99
C ALA A 158 -17.67 1.59 -18.62
N ALA A 159 -18.71 1.95 -17.86
CA ALA A 159 -19.74 2.89 -18.26
C ALA A 159 -19.17 4.31 -18.47
N GLU A 160 -18.30 4.78 -17.56
CA GLU A 160 -17.60 6.06 -17.71
C GLU A 160 -16.70 6.07 -18.95
N LEU A 161 -15.90 5.02 -19.16
CA LEU A 161 -15.05 4.88 -20.32
C LEU A 161 -15.86 4.91 -21.64
N LYS A 162 -17.00 4.21 -21.67
CA LYS A 162 -17.94 4.22 -22.81
C LYS A 162 -18.53 5.61 -23.03
N SER A 163 -18.93 6.30 -21.97
CA SER A 163 -19.45 7.69 -22.01
C SER A 163 -18.40 8.66 -22.55
N LEU A 164 -17.14 8.58 -22.02
CA LEU A 164 -16.04 9.42 -22.48
C LEU A 164 -15.66 9.13 -23.94
N LYS A 165 -15.64 7.85 -24.36
CA LYS A 165 -15.39 7.48 -25.75
C LYS A 165 -16.44 8.10 -26.69
N ARG A 166 -17.73 8.00 -26.33
CA ARG A 166 -18.83 8.61 -27.11
C ARG A 166 -18.68 10.13 -27.16
N ALA A 167 -18.42 10.77 -26.02
CA ALA A 167 -18.24 12.22 -25.96
C ALA A 167 -17.05 12.70 -26.79
N LEU A 168 -15.91 11.98 -26.72
CA LEU A 168 -14.73 12.25 -27.54
C LEU A 168 -15.02 12.09 -29.03
N THR A 169 -15.69 11.00 -29.41
CA THR A 169 -16.06 10.77 -30.85
C THR A 169 -16.91 11.92 -31.36
N VAL A 170 -17.96 12.31 -30.63
CA VAL A 170 -18.83 13.43 -31.04
C VAL A 170 -18.02 14.73 -31.10
N ALA A 171 -17.23 15.04 -30.06
CA ALA A 171 -16.40 16.26 -30.06
C ALA A 171 -15.44 16.31 -31.25
N THR A 172 -14.75 15.19 -31.55
CA THR A 172 -13.79 15.13 -32.66
C THR A 172 -14.46 15.27 -34.01
N VAL A 173 -15.60 14.60 -34.23
CA VAL A 173 -16.36 14.68 -35.50
C VAL A 173 -16.78 16.12 -35.81
N PHE A 174 -17.17 16.90 -34.81
CA PHE A 174 -17.63 18.28 -35.02
C PHE A 174 -16.50 19.32 -34.87
N ALA A 175 -15.47 19.08 -34.06
CA ALA A 175 -14.35 20.00 -33.95
C ALA A 175 -13.37 19.94 -35.13
N LEU A 176 -13.20 18.75 -35.75
CA LEU A 176 -12.27 18.57 -36.88
C LEU A 176 -12.63 19.44 -38.09
N PRO A 177 -13.89 19.51 -38.55
CA PRO A 177 -14.27 20.42 -39.61
C PRO A 177 -14.02 21.91 -39.25
N VAL A 178 -14.32 22.33 -38.01
CA VAL A 178 -14.06 23.69 -37.55
C VAL A 178 -12.56 24.00 -37.62
N PHE A 179 -11.74 23.08 -37.17
CA PHE A 179 -10.28 23.18 -37.20
C PHE A 179 -9.77 23.28 -38.67
N ILE A 180 -10.27 22.43 -39.55
CA ILE A 180 -9.86 22.45 -40.97
C ILE A 180 -10.26 23.76 -41.64
N LEU A 181 -11.47 24.26 -41.40
CA LEU A 181 -11.93 25.52 -41.98
C LEU A 181 -11.10 26.72 -41.54
N GLU A 182 -10.73 26.82 -40.27
CA GLU A 182 -10.01 27.96 -39.75
C GLU A 182 -8.49 27.80 -39.94
N MET A 183 -7.89 26.74 -39.42
CA MET A 183 -6.44 26.52 -39.51
C MET A 183 -5.98 26.18 -40.94
N GLY A 184 -6.81 25.49 -41.71
CA GLY A 184 -6.54 25.21 -43.13
C GLY A 184 -6.45 26.51 -43.92
N ALA A 185 -7.34 27.47 -43.66
CA ALA A 185 -7.32 28.77 -44.30
C ALA A 185 -6.08 29.62 -43.92
N HIS A 186 -5.57 29.48 -42.67
CA HIS A 186 -4.37 30.16 -42.20
C HIS A 186 -3.06 29.53 -42.73
N ILE A 187 -3.01 28.20 -42.89
CA ILE A 187 -1.78 27.49 -43.30
C ILE A 187 -1.62 27.47 -44.82
N VAL A 188 -2.73 27.35 -45.54
CA VAL A 188 -2.73 27.24 -47.01
C VAL A 188 -3.50 28.41 -47.63
N PRO A 189 -2.83 29.46 -48.10
CA PRO A 189 -3.51 30.65 -48.70
C PRO A 189 -4.50 30.33 -49.82
N ALA A 190 -4.21 29.31 -50.64
CA ALA A 190 -5.14 28.83 -51.67
C ALA A 190 -6.45 28.31 -51.07
N PHE A 191 -6.43 27.70 -49.90
CA PHE A 191 -7.61 27.19 -49.21
C PHE A 191 -8.51 28.33 -48.68
N HIS A 192 -7.90 29.42 -48.27
CA HIS A 192 -8.63 30.63 -47.88
C HIS A 192 -9.44 31.19 -49.04
N HIS A 193 -8.82 31.28 -50.25
CA HIS A 193 -9.52 31.74 -51.46
C HIS A 193 -10.67 30.81 -51.84
N VAL A 194 -10.47 29.50 -51.78
CA VAL A 194 -11.52 28.50 -52.03
C VAL A 194 -12.70 28.67 -51.06
N ILE A 195 -12.45 28.84 -49.77
CA ILE A 195 -13.54 29.06 -48.78
C ILE A 195 -14.26 30.39 -49.08
N ALA A 196 -13.51 31.46 -49.32
CA ALA A 196 -14.09 32.76 -49.59
C ALA A 196 -14.97 32.80 -50.84
N GLU A 197 -14.55 32.10 -51.92
CA GLU A 197 -15.25 32.05 -53.19
C GLU A 197 -16.43 31.04 -53.18
N THR A 198 -16.30 29.90 -52.47
CA THR A 198 -17.32 28.83 -52.53
C THR A 198 -18.36 28.95 -51.42
N ILE A 199 -17.95 29.24 -50.18
CA ILE A 199 -18.85 29.25 -49.02
C ILE A 199 -19.12 30.68 -48.56
N GLY A 200 -18.15 31.59 -48.72
CA GLY A 200 -18.15 32.92 -48.18
C GLY A 200 -17.69 32.96 -46.71
N THR A 201 -16.90 33.91 -46.31
CA THR A 201 -16.30 34.03 -44.97
C THR A 201 -17.40 34.03 -43.87
N GLN A 202 -18.47 34.80 -44.06
CA GLN A 202 -19.56 34.90 -43.10
C GLN A 202 -20.33 33.58 -42.91
N ASN A 203 -20.60 32.86 -44.01
CA ASN A 203 -21.25 31.54 -43.91
C ASN A 203 -20.35 30.51 -43.28
N SER A 204 -19.03 30.57 -43.50
CA SER A 204 -18.05 29.74 -42.79
C SER A 204 -18.12 29.99 -41.28
N TRP A 205 -18.23 31.24 -40.84
CA TRP A 205 -18.36 31.56 -39.42
C TRP A 205 -19.70 31.06 -38.84
N TYR A 206 -20.80 31.16 -39.54
CA TYR A 206 -22.08 30.57 -39.12
C TYR A 206 -21.99 29.04 -38.97
N LEU A 207 -21.33 28.36 -39.94
CA LEU A 207 -21.11 26.93 -39.84
C LEU A 207 -20.24 26.57 -38.66
N GLN A 208 -19.13 27.27 -38.45
CA GLN A 208 -18.26 27.09 -37.29
C GLN A 208 -18.99 27.34 -35.98
N PHE A 209 -19.84 28.38 -35.87
CA PHE A 209 -20.71 28.66 -34.74
C PHE A 209 -21.59 27.44 -34.38
N VAL A 210 -22.29 26.88 -35.35
CA VAL A 210 -23.19 25.72 -35.15
C VAL A 210 -22.39 24.51 -34.68
N LEU A 211 -21.30 24.19 -35.36
CA LEU A 211 -20.47 23.02 -35.04
C LEU A 211 -19.81 23.18 -33.63
N ALA A 212 -19.25 24.32 -33.30
CA ALA A 212 -18.66 24.61 -32.00
C ALA A 212 -19.70 24.58 -30.87
N SER A 213 -20.92 25.09 -31.13
CA SER A 213 -22.03 25.02 -30.20
C SER A 213 -22.41 23.57 -29.87
N ILE A 214 -22.45 22.67 -30.85
CA ILE A 214 -22.69 21.25 -30.63
C ILE A 214 -21.60 20.66 -29.73
N VAL A 215 -20.33 21.03 -29.93
CA VAL A 215 -19.21 20.54 -29.12
C VAL A 215 -19.31 21.07 -27.69
N LEU A 216 -19.52 22.37 -27.50
CA LEU A 216 -19.54 23.00 -26.17
C LEU A 216 -20.74 22.56 -25.33
N PHE A 217 -21.95 22.63 -25.90
CA PHE A 217 -23.20 22.36 -25.18
C PHE A 217 -23.62 20.90 -25.24
N GLY A 218 -22.97 20.07 -26.05
CA GLY A 218 -23.10 18.61 -26.01
C GLY A 218 -22.00 17.96 -25.11
N PRO A 219 -20.95 17.40 -25.70
CA PRO A 219 -19.90 16.72 -24.95
C PRO A 219 -19.15 17.62 -23.96
N GLY A 220 -19.03 18.92 -24.23
CA GLY A 220 -18.40 19.94 -23.40
C GLY A 220 -19.19 20.36 -22.16
N LEU A 221 -20.54 20.16 -22.18
CA LEU A 221 -21.42 20.62 -21.11
C LEU A 221 -20.98 20.15 -19.70
N ARG A 222 -20.37 18.98 -19.59
CA ARG A 222 -19.82 18.43 -18.34
C ARG A 222 -18.80 19.34 -17.64
N PHE A 223 -18.03 20.11 -18.41
CA PHE A 223 -17.06 21.05 -17.86
C PHE A 223 -17.76 22.26 -17.25
N PHE A 224 -18.81 22.72 -17.86
CA PHE A 224 -19.63 23.84 -17.36
C PHE A 224 -20.42 23.43 -16.10
N GLN A 225 -21.05 22.26 -16.12
CA GLN A 225 -21.86 21.77 -14.99
C GLN A 225 -21.03 21.55 -13.71
N LYS A 226 -19.73 21.19 -13.84
CA LYS A 226 -18.82 21.01 -12.69
C LYS A 226 -18.01 22.27 -12.39
N GLY A 227 -17.49 22.95 -13.41
CA GLY A 227 -16.57 24.05 -13.28
C GLY A 227 -17.21 25.35 -12.77
N ILE A 228 -18.40 25.72 -13.28
CA ILE A 228 -19.08 26.95 -12.86
C ILE A 228 -19.49 26.90 -11.37
N PRO A 229 -20.15 25.86 -10.86
CA PRO A 229 -20.45 25.75 -9.44
C PRO A 229 -19.19 25.75 -8.55
N ALA A 230 -18.09 25.11 -8.99
CA ALA A 230 -16.83 25.13 -8.27
C ALA A 230 -16.25 26.57 -8.19
N LEU A 231 -16.30 27.31 -9.28
CA LEU A 231 -15.86 28.72 -9.33
C LEU A 231 -16.71 29.60 -8.40
N LEU A 232 -18.04 29.49 -8.44
CA LEU A 232 -18.97 30.28 -7.61
C LEU A 232 -18.81 30.00 -6.11
N ARG A 233 -18.35 28.79 -5.75
CA ARG A 233 -18.03 28.42 -4.36
C ARG A 233 -16.65 28.86 -3.90
N GLY A 234 -15.91 29.64 -4.72
CA GLY A 234 -14.54 30.08 -4.41
C GLY A 234 -13.49 28.97 -4.38
N ALA A 235 -13.79 27.85 -5.02
CA ALA A 235 -12.92 26.67 -5.06
C ALA A 235 -12.75 26.19 -6.51
N PRO A 236 -12.12 27.00 -7.38
CA PRO A 236 -11.94 26.68 -8.78
C PRO A 236 -11.12 25.37 -8.94
N ASP A 237 -11.50 24.61 -9.96
CA ASP A 237 -10.84 23.37 -10.32
C ASP A 237 -10.45 23.36 -11.81
N MET A 238 -9.95 22.24 -12.31
CA MET A 238 -9.62 22.09 -13.72
C MET A 238 -10.82 22.33 -14.64
N ASN A 239 -12.03 21.90 -14.24
CA ASN A 239 -13.22 22.14 -15.06
C ASN A 239 -13.56 23.64 -15.12
N SER A 240 -13.25 24.40 -14.07
CA SER A 240 -13.39 25.86 -14.03
C SER A 240 -12.48 26.54 -15.04
N LEU A 241 -11.22 26.12 -15.17
CA LEU A 241 -10.26 26.66 -16.16
C LEU A 241 -10.76 26.43 -17.57
N VAL A 242 -11.21 25.20 -17.87
CA VAL A 242 -11.76 24.84 -19.18
C VAL A 242 -13.03 25.64 -19.49
N ALA A 243 -13.98 25.71 -18.54
CA ALA A 243 -15.23 26.41 -18.73
C ALA A 243 -14.99 27.92 -18.99
N VAL A 244 -14.11 28.56 -18.24
CA VAL A 244 -13.78 29.98 -18.41
C VAL A 244 -13.07 30.21 -19.75
N GLY A 245 -12.03 29.42 -20.06
CA GLY A 245 -11.25 29.59 -21.29
C GLY A 245 -12.08 29.37 -22.56
N THR A 246 -12.88 28.27 -22.59
CA THR A 246 -13.73 27.98 -23.75
C THR A 246 -14.91 28.97 -23.87
N SER A 247 -15.49 29.45 -22.75
CA SER A 247 -16.51 30.49 -22.75
C SER A 247 -15.98 31.80 -23.33
N ALA A 248 -14.78 32.21 -22.94
CA ALA A 248 -14.17 33.44 -23.43
C ALA A 248 -13.94 33.41 -24.94
N ALA A 249 -13.34 32.31 -25.45
CA ALA A 249 -13.12 32.14 -26.90
C ALA A 249 -14.43 32.08 -27.68
N TYR A 250 -15.40 31.32 -27.17
CA TYR A 250 -16.72 31.18 -27.82
C TYR A 250 -17.51 32.49 -27.81
N ALA A 251 -17.63 33.17 -26.66
CA ALA A 251 -18.38 34.42 -26.54
C ALA A 251 -17.80 35.52 -27.44
N TYR A 252 -16.46 35.65 -27.49
CA TYR A 252 -15.81 36.57 -28.41
C TYR A 252 -16.16 36.26 -29.87
N SER A 253 -16.09 34.97 -30.27
CA SER A 253 -16.42 34.55 -31.62
C SER A 253 -17.87 34.81 -32.00
N VAL A 254 -18.79 34.66 -31.03
CA VAL A 254 -20.22 35.00 -31.23
C VAL A 254 -20.37 36.50 -31.48
N VAL A 255 -19.72 37.34 -30.68
CA VAL A 255 -19.75 38.82 -30.92
C VAL A 255 -19.15 39.17 -32.26
N ALA A 256 -18.01 38.58 -32.64
CA ALA A 256 -17.38 38.81 -33.96
C ALA A 256 -18.28 38.39 -35.12
N THR A 257 -19.04 37.31 -34.95
CA THR A 257 -19.92 36.75 -36.01
C THR A 257 -21.23 37.54 -36.17
N PHE A 258 -21.87 37.89 -35.04
CA PHE A 258 -23.21 38.45 -35.04
C PHE A 258 -23.31 39.95 -34.74
N ALA A 259 -22.27 40.50 -34.08
CA ALA A 259 -22.25 41.90 -33.64
C ALA A 259 -20.85 42.54 -33.87
N ALA A 260 -20.29 42.30 -35.08
CA ALA A 260 -18.94 42.75 -35.42
C ALA A 260 -18.72 44.30 -35.19
N GLY A 261 -19.79 45.08 -35.31
CA GLY A 261 -19.75 46.53 -35.08
C GLY A 261 -19.47 46.94 -33.60
N LEU A 262 -19.54 46.00 -32.65
CA LEU A 262 -19.18 46.24 -31.24
C LEU A 262 -17.68 46.09 -31.02
N LEU A 263 -16.95 45.48 -31.94
CA LEU A 263 -15.53 45.25 -31.82
C LEU A 263 -14.71 46.37 -32.47
N PRO A 264 -13.55 46.72 -31.93
CA PRO A 264 -12.60 47.66 -32.55
C PRO A 264 -12.19 47.23 -33.96
N ALA A 265 -11.87 48.18 -34.82
CA ALA A 265 -11.41 47.88 -36.19
C ALA A 265 -10.18 46.96 -36.16
N GLY A 266 -10.15 45.94 -36.99
CA GLY A 266 -9.05 44.96 -37.03
C GLY A 266 -9.12 43.81 -36.04
N THR A 267 -10.13 43.80 -35.11
CA THR A 267 -10.30 42.72 -34.11
C THR A 267 -11.32 41.68 -34.51
N VAL A 268 -11.99 41.80 -35.62
CA VAL A 268 -13.07 40.92 -36.07
C VAL A 268 -12.48 39.60 -36.59
N ASN A 269 -12.18 38.70 -35.67
CA ASN A 269 -11.72 37.33 -35.90
C ASN A 269 -12.53 36.36 -35.06
N VAL A 270 -12.60 35.09 -35.49
CA VAL A 270 -13.29 34.01 -34.71
C VAL A 270 -12.28 33.05 -34.13
N TYR A 271 -12.63 32.41 -33.00
CA TYR A 271 -11.86 31.41 -32.25
C TYR A 271 -12.74 30.20 -31.88
N PHE A 272 -13.74 29.89 -32.76
CA PHE A 272 -14.59 28.71 -32.58
C PHE A 272 -13.78 27.43 -32.59
N GLU A 273 -12.73 27.39 -33.44
CA GLU A 273 -11.83 26.24 -33.53
C GLU A 273 -11.10 26.02 -32.20
N ALA A 274 -10.60 27.10 -31.55
CA ALA A 274 -9.94 27.01 -30.28
C ALA A 274 -10.88 26.42 -29.21
N ALA A 275 -12.11 26.96 -29.10
CA ALA A 275 -13.09 26.47 -28.13
C ALA A 275 -13.45 24.99 -28.37
N ALA A 276 -13.68 24.57 -29.60
CA ALA A 276 -14.06 23.21 -29.93
C ALA A 276 -12.91 22.21 -29.80
N VAL A 277 -11.71 22.55 -30.28
CA VAL A 277 -10.53 21.68 -30.23
C VAL A 277 -10.04 21.49 -28.80
N ILE A 278 -10.09 22.54 -27.95
CA ILE A 278 -9.76 22.44 -26.53
C ILE A 278 -10.64 21.38 -25.85
N VAL A 279 -11.96 21.45 -26.07
CA VAL A 279 -12.89 20.43 -25.50
C VAL A 279 -12.54 19.05 -26.00
N ALA A 280 -12.27 18.88 -27.30
CA ALA A 280 -11.92 17.57 -27.88
C ALA A 280 -10.61 17.01 -27.30
N LEU A 281 -9.54 17.82 -27.18
CA LEU A 281 -8.25 17.42 -26.65
C LEU A 281 -8.30 17.10 -25.15
N ILE A 282 -9.09 17.85 -24.37
CA ILE A 282 -9.28 17.56 -22.96
C ILE A 282 -10.08 16.26 -22.78
N LEU A 283 -11.10 16.02 -23.59
CA LEU A 283 -11.83 14.75 -23.59
C LEU A 283 -10.94 13.59 -24.01
N LEU A 284 -10.02 13.78 -24.95
CA LEU A 284 -9.00 12.77 -25.30
C LEU A 284 -8.11 12.46 -24.08
N GLY A 285 -7.59 13.48 -23.41
CA GLY A 285 -6.82 13.31 -22.18
C GLY A 285 -7.59 12.53 -21.12
N ARG A 286 -8.85 12.87 -20.87
CA ARG A 286 -9.75 12.16 -19.93
C ARG A 286 -10.04 10.73 -20.34
N TYR A 287 -10.25 10.47 -21.63
CA TYR A 287 -10.45 9.12 -22.14
C TYR A 287 -9.21 8.25 -21.93
N LEU A 288 -8.02 8.77 -22.26
CA LEU A 288 -6.76 8.08 -22.04
C LEU A 288 -6.50 7.81 -20.54
N GLU A 289 -6.83 8.78 -19.69
CA GLU A 289 -6.80 8.65 -18.23
C GLU A 289 -7.70 7.53 -17.73
N ALA A 290 -8.98 7.52 -18.11
CA ALA A 290 -9.95 6.51 -17.70
C ALA A 290 -9.57 5.11 -18.19
N ARG A 291 -9.07 5.01 -19.44
CA ARG A 291 -8.57 3.74 -20.00
C ARG A 291 -7.38 3.21 -19.23
N ALA A 292 -6.51 4.09 -18.77
CA ALA A 292 -5.33 3.73 -17.98
C ALA A 292 -5.70 3.21 -16.59
N LYS A 293 -6.60 3.90 -15.92
CA LYS A 293 -7.10 3.46 -14.60
C LYS A 293 -7.72 2.06 -14.66
N GLY A 294 -8.48 1.76 -15.71
CA GLY A 294 -9.05 0.43 -15.92
C GLY A 294 -8.00 -0.69 -16.08
N ASN A 295 -6.87 -0.40 -16.73
CA ASN A 295 -5.80 -1.37 -16.95
C ASN A 295 -4.91 -1.58 -15.70
N THR A 296 -4.90 -0.66 -14.76
CA THR A 296 -4.07 -0.77 -13.55
C THR A 296 -4.68 -1.66 -12.47
N SER A 297 -5.99 -1.91 -12.49
CA SER A 297 -6.67 -2.90 -11.64
C SER A 297 -6.45 -4.37 -12.07
N GLU A 298 -5.65 -4.61 -13.10
CA GLU A 298 -5.43 -5.95 -13.66
C GLU A 298 -4.79 -6.93 -12.65
N ALA A 299 -3.94 -6.44 -11.73
CA ALA A 299 -3.31 -7.28 -10.70
C ALA A 299 -4.37 -7.85 -9.73
N ILE A 300 -5.28 -7.00 -9.24
CA ILE A 300 -6.38 -7.45 -8.36
C ILE A 300 -7.32 -8.40 -9.13
N LYS A 301 -7.64 -8.08 -10.39
CA LYS A 301 -8.46 -8.97 -11.23
C LYS A 301 -7.82 -10.34 -11.45
N ARG A 302 -6.49 -10.41 -11.56
CA ARG A 302 -5.77 -11.69 -11.64
C ARG A 302 -5.89 -12.46 -10.33
N LEU A 303 -5.72 -11.82 -9.17
CA LEU A 303 -5.90 -12.46 -7.86
C LEU A 303 -7.34 -12.95 -7.68
N LEU A 304 -8.34 -12.13 -7.99
CA LEU A 304 -9.75 -12.54 -7.99
C LEU A 304 -10.03 -13.70 -8.96
N GLY A 305 -9.34 -13.73 -10.10
CA GLY A 305 -9.40 -14.84 -11.05
C GLY A 305 -8.80 -16.15 -10.56
N LEU A 306 -8.07 -16.16 -9.43
CA LEU A 306 -7.58 -17.38 -8.78
C LEU A 306 -8.66 -18.07 -7.94
N GLN A 307 -9.64 -17.34 -7.45
CA GLN A 307 -10.71 -17.87 -6.64
C GLN A 307 -11.57 -18.87 -7.44
N ALA A 308 -11.76 -20.05 -6.89
CA ALA A 308 -12.70 -21.02 -7.44
C ALA A 308 -14.14 -20.51 -7.30
N LYS A 309 -15.01 -20.85 -8.24
CA LYS A 309 -16.43 -20.45 -8.18
C LYS A 309 -17.29 -21.49 -7.47
N THR A 310 -16.89 -22.76 -7.52
CA THR A 310 -17.59 -23.89 -6.91
C THR A 310 -16.59 -24.77 -6.17
N ALA A 311 -17.09 -25.56 -5.22
CA ALA A 311 -16.33 -26.56 -4.49
C ALA A 311 -17.11 -27.88 -4.46
N ARG A 312 -16.41 -29.01 -4.51
CA ARG A 312 -16.99 -30.34 -4.29
C ARG A 312 -16.91 -30.69 -2.82
N VAL A 313 -18.03 -30.60 -2.15
CA VAL A 313 -18.13 -30.80 -0.70
C VAL A 313 -18.75 -32.18 -0.46
N VAL A 314 -18.16 -32.95 0.45
CA VAL A 314 -18.69 -34.25 0.91
C VAL A 314 -19.48 -34.02 2.20
N ARG A 315 -20.80 -34.11 2.10
CA ARG A 315 -21.72 -34.07 3.26
C ARG A 315 -22.56 -35.33 3.28
N ASP A 316 -22.66 -35.96 4.42
CA ASP A 316 -23.47 -37.19 4.64
C ASP A 316 -23.13 -38.33 3.65
N GLY A 317 -21.85 -38.43 3.24
CA GLY A 317 -21.38 -39.47 2.31
C GLY A 317 -21.72 -39.21 0.83
N ALA A 318 -22.29 -38.04 0.49
CA ALA A 318 -22.58 -37.64 -0.88
C ALA A 318 -21.70 -36.45 -1.28
N THR A 319 -21.10 -36.48 -2.47
CA THR A 319 -20.34 -35.35 -3.03
C THR A 319 -21.30 -34.40 -3.73
N LEU A 320 -21.36 -33.16 -3.26
CA LEU A 320 -22.21 -32.08 -3.75
C LEU A 320 -21.32 -30.97 -4.34
N GLU A 321 -21.70 -30.41 -5.49
CA GLU A 321 -21.06 -29.21 -6.02
C GLU A 321 -21.81 -27.99 -5.50
N LEU A 322 -21.15 -27.22 -4.62
CA LEU A 322 -21.70 -26.01 -3.99
C LEU A 322 -21.02 -24.76 -4.54
N ALA A 323 -21.74 -23.64 -4.53
CA ALA A 323 -21.11 -22.35 -4.74
C ALA A 323 -20.10 -22.07 -3.59
N ILE A 324 -19.01 -21.39 -3.88
CA ILE A 324 -17.94 -21.12 -2.87
C ILE A 324 -18.48 -20.38 -1.64
N GLU A 325 -19.53 -19.61 -1.81
CA GLU A 325 -20.20 -18.83 -0.76
C GLU A 325 -20.97 -19.71 0.23
N ASP A 326 -21.36 -20.94 -0.18
CA ASP A 326 -22.13 -21.90 0.63
C ASP A 326 -21.23 -22.89 1.37
N VAL A 327 -19.91 -22.79 1.20
CA VAL A 327 -18.92 -23.61 1.90
C VAL A 327 -18.74 -23.07 3.33
N VAL A 328 -18.79 -23.96 4.31
CA VAL A 328 -18.61 -23.62 5.72
C VAL A 328 -17.37 -24.30 6.32
N THR A 329 -16.84 -23.70 7.37
CA THR A 329 -15.71 -24.28 8.11
C THR A 329 -16.08 -25.67 8.64
N GLY A 330 -15.20 -26.65 8.43
CA GLY A 330 -15.40 -28.06 8.79
C GLY A 330 -15.86 -28.93 7.63
N ASP A 331 -16.29 -28.37 6.51
CA ASP A 331 -16.64 -29.16 5.32
C ASP A 331 -15.44 -29.95 4.81
N LEU A 332 -15.70 -31.20 4.37
CA LEU A 332 -14.74 -32.04 3.65
C LEU A 332 -14.83 -31.73 2.15
N ILE A 333 -13.72 -31.40 1.54
CA ILE A 333 -13.66 -30.95 0.14
C ILE A 333 -12.72 -31.86 -0.64
N GLU A 334 -13.21 -32.37 -1.77
CA GLU A 334 -12.43 -33.14 -2.72
C GLU A 334 -11.90 -32.28 -3.83
N VAL A 335 -10.60 -32.40 -4.14
CA VAL A 335 -9.93 -31.69 -5.25
C VAL A 335 -9.15 -32.68 -6.10
N ARG A 336 -9.43 -32.67 -7.39
CA ARG A 336 -8.79 -33.55 -8.39
C ARG A 336 -7.51 -32.90 -8.93
N PRO A 337 -6.63 -33.71 -9.57
CA PRO A 337 -5.48 -33.16 -10.30
C PRO A 337 -5.88 -32.10 -11.32
N GLY A 338 -5.13 -30.99 -11.36
CA GLY A 338 -5.38 -29.86 -12.25
C GLY A 338 -6.44 -28.87 -11.76
N GLU A 339 -7.12 -29.14 -10.65
CA GLU A 339 -8.13 -28.24 -10.08
C GLU A 339 -7.51 -27.28 -9.05
N ARG A 340 -8.21 -26.18 -8.86
CA ARG A 340 -7.83 -25.18 -7.83
C ARG A 340 -8.39 -25.60 -6.47
N ILE A 341 -7.61 -25.35 -5.44
CA ILE A 341 -8.04 -25.42 -4.04
C ILE A 341 -9.08 -24.31 -3.81
N PRO A 342 -10.33 -24.64 -3.42
CA PRO A 342 -11.38 -23.62 -3.34
C PRO A 342 -11.30 -22.71 -2.12
N VAL A 343 -10.93 -23.23 -0.95
CA VAL A 343 -10.78 -22.51 0.34
C VAL A 343 -9.57 -23.03 1.10
N ASP A 344 -9.18 -22.35 2.18
CA ASP A 344 -8.06 -22.82 3.01
C ASP A 344 -8.49 -24.01 3.87
N GLY A 345 -7.58 -24.95 4.10
CA GLY A 345 -7.91 -26.15 4.85
C GLY A 345 -6.70 -26.99 5.23
N GLU A 346 -6.98 -28.13 5.86
CA GLU A 346 -5.99 -29.13 6.28
C GLU A 346 -6.29 -30.45 5.57
N VAL A 347 -5.26 -31.06 4.96
CA VAL A 347 -5.37 -32.33 4.24
C VAL A 347 -5.74 -33.45 5.22
N VAL A 348 -6.80 -34.16 4.92
CA VAL A 348 -7.26 -35.32 5.70
C VAL A 348 -6.83 -36.63 5.03
N GLU A 349 -6.92 -36.70 3.68
CA GLU A 349 -6.63 -37.91 2.91
C GLU A 349 -6.02 -37.53 1.56
N GLY A 350 -5.10 -38.35 1.08
CA GLY A 350 -4.44 -38.19 -0.20
C GLY A 350 -3.03 -37.62 -0.08
N ASN A 351 -2.33 -37.56 -1.22
CA ASN A 351 -0.97 -37.10 -1.35
C ASN A 351 -0.82 -36.40 -2.70
N SER A 352 -0.34 -35.15 -2.73
CA SER A 352 -0.15 -34.42 -3.99
C SER A 352 0.88 -33.32 -3.85
N TYR A 353 1.29 -32.80 -5.01
CA TYR A 353 2.07 -31.57 -5.13
C TYR A 353 1.12 -30.41 -5.48
N ILE A 354 1.25 -29.29 -4.75
CA ILE A 354 0.45 -28.09 -4.98
C ILE A 354 1.34 -26.97 -5.47
N ASP A 355 0.95 -26.36 -6.59
CA ASP A 355 1.58 -25.15 -7.11
C ASP A 355 1.05 -23.93 -6.33
N GLU A 356 1.87 -23.40 -5.44
CA GLU A 356 1.60 -22.23 -4.61
C GLU A 356 2.26 -20.94 -5.18
N SER A 357 2.86 -21.02 -6.37
CA SER A 357 3.63 -19.91 -6.98
C SER A 357 2.84 -18.62 -7.14
N MET A 358 1.53 -18.72 -7.31
CA MET A 358 0.65 -17.56 -7.46
C MET A 358 0.48 -16.76 -6.15
N ILE A 359 0.79 -17.36 -5.00
CA ILE A 359 0.68 -16.77 -3.66
C ILE A 359 2.06 -16.51 -3.08
N SER A 360 2.91 -17.54 -3.01
CA SER A 360 4.26 -17.45 -2.42
C SER A 360 5.29 -16.79 -3.36
N GLY A 361 5.08 -16.86 -4.67
CA GLY A 361 6.06 -16.48 -5.69
C GLY A 361 7.13 -17.54 -5.96
N GLU A 362 7.10 -18.68 -5.23
CA GLU A 362 8.04 -19.78 -5.37
C GLU A 362 7.58 -20.74 -6.47
N PRO A 363 8.41 -21.02 -7.50
CA PRO A 363 7.98 -21.80 -8.66
C PRO A 363 7.95 -23.32 -8.42
N VAL A 364 8.49 -23.78 -7.28
CA VAL A 364 8.59 -25.22 -6.97
C VAL A 364 7.30 -25.67 -6.27
N PRO A 365 6.57 -26.68 -6.80
CA PRO A 365 5.39 -27.22 -6.14
C PRO A 365 5.71 -27.86 -4.79
N VAL A 366 4.84 -27.66 -3.82
CA VAL A 366 4.99 -28.12 -2.44
C VAL A 366 4.26 -29.43 -2.24
N GLU A 367 4.92 -30.44 -1.67
CA GLU A 367 4.30 -31.70 -1.31
C GLU A 367 3.33 -31.51 -0.14
N LYS A 368 2.10 -32.02 -0.27
CA LYS A 368 1.07 -31.99 0.76
C LYS A 368 0.62 -33.41 1.10
N THR A 369 0.76 -33.75 2.37
CA THR A 369 0.40 -35.03 2.98
C THR A 369 -0.68 -34.81 4.05
N PRO A 370 -1.34 -35.84 4.56
CA PRO A 370 -2.31 -35.66 5.65
C PRO A 370 -1.72 -34.87 6.83
N GLY A 371 -2.48 -33.87 7.31
CA GLY A 371 -2.05 -32.88 8.31
C GLY A 371 -1.38 -31.62 7.72
N ALA A 372 -1.09 -31.58 6.41
CA ALA A 372 -0.54 -30.38 5.76
C ALA A 372 -1.63 -29.35 5.45
N GLU A 373 -1.31 -28.07 5.62
CA GLU A 373 -2.20 -26.97 5.23
C GLU A 373 -2.22 -26.76 3.72
N VAL A 374 -3.40 -26.44 3.17
CA VAL A 374 -3.63 -26.06 1.78
C VAL A 374 -4.29 -24.69 1.71
N VAL A 375 -3.95 -23.91 0.70
CA VAL A 375 -4.38 -22.51 0.55
C VAL A 375 -5.29 -22.38 -0.66
N GLY A 376 -6.41 -21.69 -0.48
CA GLY A 376 -7.36 -21.38 -1.55
C GLY A 376 -6.75 -20.57 -2.69
N GLY A 377 -7.06 -20.96 -3.93
CA GLY A 377 -6.55 -20.32 -5.14
C GLY A 377 -5.30 -20.99 -5.73
N THR A 378 -4.59 -21.86 -4.99
CA THR A 378 -3.47 -22.68 -5.47
C THR A 378 -3.95 -23.84 -6.36
N VAL A 379 -3.03 -24.48 -7.10
CA VAL A 379 -3.39 -25.50 -8.09
C VAL A 379 -2.85 -26.86 -7.66
N ASN A 380 -3.76 -27.84 -7.51
CA ASN A 380 -3.42 -29.22 -7.26
C ASN A 380 -2.87 -29.89 -8.52
N GLN A 381 -1.70 -30.59 -8.45
CA GLN A 381 -1.05 -31.10 -9.66
C GLN A 381 -1.33 -32.59 -9.92
N ASN A 382 -0.87 -33.49 -9.05
CA ASN A 382 -0.71 -34.91 -9.43
C ASN A 382 -1.69 -35.88 -8.76
N GLY A 383 -2.04 -35.66 -7.49
CA GLY A 383 -2.87 -36.56 -6.68
C GLY A 383 -4.27 -36.01 -6.44
N ALA A 384 -5.23 -36.85 -6.09
CA ALA A 384 -6.48 -36.38 -5.52
C ALA A 384 -6.28 -36.11 -4.02
N LEU A 385 -6.85 -35.02 -3.54
CA LEU A 385 -6.79 -34.61 -2.13
C LEU A 385 -8.19 -34.45 -1.58
N THR A 386 -8.40 -34.93 -0.35
CA THR A 386 -9.54 -34.55 0.49
C THR A 386 -9.02 -33.77 1.69
N PHE A 387 -9.53 -32.58 1.87
CA PHE A 387 -9.13 -31.68 2.96
C PHE A 387 -10.33 -31.12 3.70
N ARG A 388 -10.14 -30.73 4.94
CA ARG A 388 -11.14 -30.08 5.78
C ARG A 388 -10.99 -28.59 5.70
N ALA A 389 -12.06 -27.85 5.37
CA ALA A 389 -12.07 -26.40 5.34
C ALA A 389 -11.81 -25.82 6.74
N THR A 390 -10.80 -24.97 6.87
CA THR A 390 -10.43 -24.26 8.11
C THR A 390 -10.80 -22.78 8.06
N LYS A 391 -10.60 -22.12 6.91
CA LYS A 391 -10.99 -20.72 6.69
C LYS A 391 -11.78 -20.61 5.39
N VAL A 392 -12.88 -19.86 5.42
CA VAL A 392 -13.82 -19.74 4.28
C VAL A 392 -14.15 -18.27 4.02
N GLY A 393 -14.64 -17.96 2.82
CA GLY A 393 -15.12 -16.62 2.47
C GLY A 393 -14.04 -15.55 2.63
N GLY A 394 -14.35 -14.50 3.40
CA GLY A 394 -13.45 -13.39 3.66
C GLY A 394 -12.23 -13.71 4.51
N ASP A 395 -12.21 -14.83 5.21
CA ASP A 395 -11.13 -15.19 6.13
C ASP A 395 -10.03 -16.02 5.46
N THR A 396 -10.22 -16.44 4.19
CA THR A 396 -9.19 -17.13 3.41
C THR A 396 -7.98 -16.23 3.19
N LEU A 397 -6.79 -16.84 3.10
CA LEU A 397 -5.53 -16.13 2.86
C LEU A 397 -5.58 -15.31 1.56
N LEU A 398 -6.17 -15.87 0.49
CA LEU A 398 -6.34 -15.15 -0.77
C LEU A 398 -7.23 -13.90 -0.60
N ALA A 399 -8.33 -13.99 0.16
CA ALA A 399 -9.18 -12.83 0.44
C ALA A 399 -8.46 -11.78 1.29
N GLN A 400 -7.61 -12.20 2.24
CA GLN A 400 -6.76 -11.29 3.02
C GLN A 400 -5.72 -10.59 2.14
N ILE A 401 -5.07 -11.31 1.23
CA ILE A 401 -4.12 -10.74 0.24
C ILE A 401 -4.80 -9.68 -0.61
N ILE A 402 -5.99 -9.97 -1.15
CA ILE A 402 -6.75 -9.02 -1.96
C ILE A 402 -7.06 -7.76 -1.15
N ARG A 403 -7.54 -7.90 0.09
CA ARG A 403 -7.80 -6.77 1.00
C ARG A 403 -6.55 -5.93 1.27
N MET A 404 -5.41 -6.56 1.54
CA MET A 404 -4.14 -5.85 1.77
C MET A 404 -3.73 -5.04 0.54
N VAL A 405 -3.81 -5.62 -0.65
CA VAL A 405 -3.49 -4.91 -1.90
C VAL A 405 -4.46 -3.74 -2.13
N GLU A 406 -5.74 -3.92 -1.88
CA GLU A 406 -6.74 -2.85 -2.00
C GLU A 406 -6.48 -1.71 -1.00
N GLN A 407 -6.18 -2.02 0.26
CA GLN A 407 -5.86 -1.04 1.30
C GLN A 407 -4.59 -0.25 0.94
N ALA A 408 -3.53 -0.94 0.49
CA ALA A 408 -2.30 -0.29 0.05
C ALA A 408 -2.55 0.68 -1.12
N GLN A 409 -3.37 0.27 -2.09
CA GLN A 409 -3.75 1.12 -3.22
C GLN A 409 -4.66 2.28 -2.82
N GLY A 410 -5.47 2.08 -1.78
CA GLY A 410 -6.38 3.09 -1.24
C GLY A 410 -5.69 4.15 -0.38
N SER A 411 -4.54 3.86 0.21
CA SER A 411 -3.85 4.77 1.11
C SER A 411 -3.17 5.92 0.36
N LYS A 412 -3.03 7.05 1.06
CA LYS A 412 -2.48 8.29 0.51
C LYS A 412 -1.06 8.51 1.03
N LEU A 413 -0.09 8.52 0.12
CA LEU A 413 1.31 8.79 0.48
C LEU A 413 1.52 10.25 0.92
N PRO A 414 2.50 10.50 1.81
CA PRO A 414 2.88 11.86 2.19
C PRO A 414 3.22 12.76 0.99
N ILE A 415 3.92 12.23 -0.02
CA ILE A 415 4.21 12.94 -1.27
C ILE A 415 2.95 13.35 -2.02
N GLN A 416 1.92 12.50 -2.04
CA GLN A 416 0.62 12.82 -2.65
C GLN A 416 -0.09 13.93 -1.89
N ALA A 417 -0.12 13.88 -0.56
CA ALA A 417 -0.72 14.91 0.28
C ALA A 417 -0.07 16.29 0.05
N MET A 418 1.27 16.31 -0.14
CA MET A 418 2.00 17.54 -0.49
C MET A 418 1.57 18.07 -1.86
N VAL A 419 1.48 17.21 -2.87
CA VAL A 419 1.05 17.58 -4.24
C VAL A 419 -0.36 18.15 -4.26
N ASP A 420 -1.29 17.52 -3.54
CA ASP A 420 -2.67 17.99 -3.44
C ASP A 420 -2.73 19.39 -2.82
N ARG A 421 -1.92 19.67 -1.78
CA ARG A 421 -1.83 20.99 -1.16
C ARG A 421 -1.29 22.04 -2.14
N ILE A 422 -0.27 21.71 -2.93
CA ILE A 422 0.26 22.60 -3.96
C ILE A 422 -0.83 22.91 -5.00
N THR A 423 -1.56 21.88 -5.45
CA THR A 423 -2.61 22.02 -6.46
C THR A 423 -3.75 22.92 -6.03
N MET A 424 -4.12 22.94 -4.75
CA MET A 424 -5.16 23.84 -4.21
C MET A 424 -4.83 25.32 -4.40
N TRP A 425 -3.55 25.69 -4.33
CA TRP A 425 -3.10 27.06 -4.55
C TRP A 425 -2.76 27.37 -6.00
N PHE A 426 -2.37 26.37 -6.75
CA PHE A 426 -1.92 26.51 -8.15
C PHE A 426 -3.03 27.04 -9.06
N VAL A 427 -4.24 26.47 -8.97
CA VAL A 427 -5.36 26.87 -9.85
C VAL A 427 -5.77 28.34 -9.63
N PRO A 428 -6.01 28.83 -8.40
CA PRO A 428 -6.24 30.25 -8.16
C PRO A 428 -5.11 31.16 -8.65
N ALA A 429 -3.86 30.77 -8.44
CA ALA A 429 -2.70 31.53 -8.89
C ALA A 429 -2.65 31.67 -10.41
N VAL A 430 -2.95 30.60 -11.13
CA VAL A 430 -3.04 30.61 -12.61
C VAL A 430 -4.17 31.50 -13.09
N MET A 431 -5.33 31.46 -12.45
CA MET A 431 -6.43 32.35 -12.83
C MET A 431 -6.05 33.83 -12.64
N ALA A 432 -5.36 34.14 -11.54
CA ALA A 432 -4.82 35.50 -11.32
C ALA A 432 -3.80 35.85 -12.40
N ALA A 433 -2.88 34.95 -12.75
CA ALA A 433 -1.90 35.16 -13.82
C ALA A 433 -2.56 35.42 -15.18
N ALA A 434 -3.63 34.67 -15.50
CA ALA A 434 -4.37 34.90 -16.74
C ALA A 434 -5.07 36.27 -16.78
N VAL A 435 -5.63 36.73 -15.65
CA VAL A 435 -6.23 38.07 -15.54
C VAL A 435 -5.12 39.14 -15.69
N VAL A 436 -3.99 38.98 -15.03
CA VAL A 436 -2.83 39.89 -15.17
C VAL A 436 -2.33 39.94 -16.63
N THR A 437 -2.19 38.76 -17.27
CA THR A 437 -1.82 38.67 -18.69
C THR A 437 -2.81 39.42 -19.57
N PHE A 438 -4.13 39.21 -19.34
CA PHE A 438 -5.17 39.93 -20.08
C PHE A 438 -5.02 41.46 -19.93
N ILE A 439 -4.85 41.95 -18.72
CA ILE A 439 -4.72 43.40 -18.46
C ILE A 439 -3.43 43.94 -19.10
N ILE A 440 -2.29 43.27 -18.97
CA ILE A 440 -1.04 43.71 -19.58
C ILE A 440 -1.16 43.82 -21.09
N TRP A 441 -1.70 42.82 -21.77
CA TRP A 441 -1.88 42.83 -23.22
C TRP A 441 -2.91 43.84 -23.68
N LEU A 442 -3.98 44.06 -22.90
CA LEU A 442 -4.99 45.09 -23.23
C LEU A 442 -4.44 46.51 -23.15
N THR A 443 -3.50 46.76 -22.22
CA THR A 443 -2.97 48.09 -21.95
C THR A 443 -1.68 48.40 -22.72
N PHE A 444 -0.82 47.42 -22.92
CA PHE A 444 0.50 47.58 -23.52
C PHE A 444 0.72 46.77 -24.80
N GLY A 445 -0.25 45.97 -25.20
CA GLY A 445 -0.15 45.13 -26.40
C GLY A 445 -0.27 45.98 -27.69
N PRO A 446 0.25 45.46 -28.81
CA PRO A 446 0.01 46.08 -30.11
C PRO A 446 -1.46 45.94 -30.54
N GLU A 447 -1.91 46.80 -31.43
CA GLU A 447 -3.22 46.65 -32.03
C GLU A 447 -3.28 45.41 -32.95
N PRO A 448 -4.34 44.61 -32.88
CA PRO A 448 -5.54 44.74 -32.04
C PRO A 448 -5.38 44.16 -30.61
N ALA A 449 -5.17 45.04 -29.63
CA ALA A 449 -4.81 44.72 -28.24
C ALA A 449 -5.80 43.72 -27.55
N LEU A 450 -7.09 43.89 -27.77
CA LEU A 450 -8.14 42.99 -27.18
C LEU A 450 -7.99 41.54 -27.67
N THR A 451 -7.65 41.31 -28.92
CA THR A 451 -7.43 39.99 -29.49
C THR A 451 -6.23 39.30 -28.85
N PHE A 452 -5.10 40.03 -28.77
CA PHE A 452 -3.89 39.52 -28.11
C PHE A 452 -4.12 39.24 -26.63
N ALA A 453 -4.83 40.09 -25.92
CA ALA A 453 -5.17 39.95 -24.53
C ALA A 453 -5.98 38.66 -24.28
N LEU A 454 -7.02 38.45 -25.12
CA LEU A 454 -7.88 37.25 -25.00
C LEU A 454 -7.12 35.98 -25.29
N VAL A 455 -6.42 35.91 -26.43
CA VAL A 455 -5.71 34.69 -26.87
C VAL A 455 -4.64 34.28 -25.84
N ASN A 456 -3.84 35.22 -25.33
CA ASN A 456 -2.81 34.91 -24.36
C ASN A 456 -3.39 34.54 -23.00
N ALA A 457 -4.44 35.20 -22.52
CA ALA A 457 -5.10 34.82 -21.27
C ALA A 457 -5.72 33.42 -21.36
N VAL A 458 -6.39 33.09 -22.47
CA VAL A 458 -6.94 31.73 -22.69
C VAL A 458 -5.81 30.70 -22.81
N ALA A 459 -4.73 30.99 -23.50
CA ALA A 459 -3.57 30.12 -23.59
C ALA A 459 -2.96 29.82 -22.21
N VAL A 460 -2.85 30.82 -21.32
CA VAL A 460 -2.39 30.64 -19.93
C VAL A 460 -3.34 29.74 -19.14
N LEU A 461 -4.66 29.95 -19.23
CA LEU A 461 -5.63 29.10 -18.53
C LEU A 461 -5.56 27.64 -18.96
N ILE A 462 -5.32 27.38 -20.22
CA ILE A 462 -5.32 26.02 -20.78
C ILE A 462 -4.03 25.29 -20.48
N ILE A 463 -2.87 25.90 -20.76
CA ILE A 463 -1.57 25.24 -20.55
C ILE A 463 -1.33 24.90 -19.09
N ALA A 464 -1.87 25.68 -18.17
CA ALA A 464 -1.71 25.48 -16.74
C ALA A 464 -2.62 24.39 -16.14
N CYS A 465 -3.42 23.71 -16.95
CA CYS A 465 -4.24 22.61 -16.45
C CYS A 465 -3.36 21.46 -15.90
N PRO A 466 -3.43 21.13 -14.58
CA PRO A 466 -2.60 20.09 -13.99
C PRO A 466 -3.17 18.67 -14.18
N CYS A 467 -3.61 18.35 -15.40
CA CYS A 467 -4.33 17.10 -15.69
C CYS A 467 -3.50 15.84 -15.37
N ALA A 468 -2.23 15.83 -15.74
CA ALA A 468 -1.32 14.71 -15.52
C ALA A 468 -0.96 14.49 -14.04
N MET A 469 -1.05 15.54 -13.23
CA MET A 469 -0.66 15.53 -11.81
C MET A 469 -1.54 14.58 -10.98
N GLY A 470 -2.85 14.57 -11.24
CA GLY A 470 -3.80 13.68 -10.56
C GLY A 470 -3.56 12.19 -10.80
N LEU A 471 -2.79 11.84 -11.85
CA LEU A 471 -2.44 10.46 -12.22
C LEU A 471 -1.04 10.04 -11.78
N ALA A 472 -0.13 10.99 -11.63
CA ALA A 472 1.29 10.74 -11.44
C ALA A 472 1.58 9.79 -10.27
N THR A 473 0.94 10.00 -9.13
CA THR A 473 1.14 9.21 -7.92
C THR A 473 0.27 7.94 -7.90
N PRO A 474 -1.07 8.01 -8.06
CA PRO A 474 -1.91 6.82 -7.92
C PRO A 474 -1.57 5.72 -8.93
N THR A 475 -1.30 6.08 -10.20
CA THR A 475 -0.97 5.07 -11.20
C THR A 475 0.33 4.33 -10.91
N SER A 476 1.36 5.07 -10.45
CA SER A 476 2.64 4.46 -10.07
C SER A 476 2.50 3.55 -8.86
N ILE A 477 1.71 3.93 -7.85
CA ILE A 477 1.39 3.10 -6.69
C ILE A 477 0.70 1.81 -7.12
N MET A 478 -0.38 1.93 -7.91
CA MET A 478 -1.17 0.78 -8.36
C MET A 478 -0.33 -0.22 -9.17
N VAL A 479 0.54 0.27 -10.07
CA VAL A 479 1.43 -0.59 -10.84
C VAL A 479 2.52 -1.18 -9.95
N GLY A 480 3.11 -0.39 -9.05
CA GLY A 480 4.15 -0.82 -8.12
C GLY A 480 3.64 -1.88 -7.14
N THR A 481 2.54 -1.62 -6.43
CA THR A 481 1.96 -2.59 -5.49
C THR A 481 1.44 -3.85 -6.18
N GLY A 482 0.89 -3.71 -7.39
CA GLY A 482 0.50 -4.86 -8.20
C GLY A 482 1.69 -5.71 -8.64
N ARG A 483 2.85 -5.10 -8.93
CA ARG A 483 4.09 -5.82 -9.22
C ARG A 483 4.68 -6.45 -7.96
N ALA A 484 4.59 -5.78 -6.80
CA ALA A 484 4.98 -6.31 -5.51
C ALA A 484 4.23 -7.61 -5.19
N ALA A 485 2.91 -7.58 -5.30
CA ALA A 485 2.06 -8.74 -5.02
C ALA A 485 2.42 -9.95 -5.91
N GLN A 486 2.76 -9.71 -7.20
CA GLN A 486 3.24 -10.78 -8.11
C GLN A 486 4.59 -11.40 -7.68
N MET A 487 5.36 -10.70 -6.84
CA MET A 487 6.63 -11.17 -6.29
C MET A 487 6.50 -11.67 -4.84
N GLY A 488 5.28 -11.90 -4.37
CA GLY A 488 5.02 -12.32 -2.99
C GLY A 488 5.29 -11.22 -1.94
N VAL A 489 5.35 -9.95 -2.34
CA VAL A 489 5.55 -8.81 -1.43
C VAL A 489 4.23 -8.05 -1.30
N LEU A 490 3.63 -8.04 -0.12
CA LEU A 490 2.34 -7.42 0.14
C LEU A 490 2.52 -6.18 1.03
N PHE A 491 2.20 -5.02 0.51
CA PHE A 491 2.12 -3.79 1.29
C PHE A 491 0.74 -3.70 1.93
N ARG A 492 0.66 -3.60 3.26
CA ARG A 492 -0.61 -3.37 3.98
C ARG A 492 -0.97 -1.89 4.00
N LYS A 493 0.03 -1.03 4.12
CA LYS A 493 -0.13 0.43 4.10
C LYS A 493 0.65 1.00 2.93
N GLY A 494 0.02 1.87 2.14
CA GLY A 494 0.74 2.53 1.05
C GLY A 494 1.87 3.42 1.54
N GLU A 495 1.76 4.01 2.72
CA GLU A 495 2.82 4.82 3.34
C GLU A 495 4.11 4.02 3.51
N ALA A 496 4.03 2.72 3.80
CA ALA A 496 5.18 1.83 3.92
C ALA A 496 6.03 1.82 2.63
N LEU A 497 5.41 2.01 1.46
CA LEU A 497 6.12 2.12 0.21
C LEU A 497 7.08 3.32 0.19
N GLN A 498 6.71 4.44 0.79
CA GLN A 498 7.57 5.61 0.89
C GLN A 498 8.60 5.47 2.02
N SER A 499 8.17 5.01 3.20
CA SER A 499 9.05 4.84 4.36
C SER A 499 10.14 3.80 4.09
N LEU A 500 9.84 2.75 3.31
CA LEU A 500 10.81 1.73 2.93
C LEU A 500 11.87 2.25 1.95
N GLU A 501 11.55 3.23 1.10
CA GLU A 501 12.54 3.92 0.25
C GLU A 501 13.54 4.73 1.08
N ASP A 502 13.07 5.32 2.19
CA ASP A 502 13.87 6.17 3.05
C ASP A 502 14.76 5.37 4.03
N ALA A 503 14.54 4.04 4.19
CA ALA A 503 15.30 3.21 5.12
C ALA A 503 16.81 3.28 4.89
N LYS A 504 17.59 3.32 5.99
CA LYS A 504 19.05 3.35 6.00
C LYS A 504 19.65 2.09 6.59
N VAL A 505 18.91 1.44 7.49
CA VAL A 505 19.31 0.21 8.14
C VAL A 505 18.16 -0.79 8.09
N VAL A 506 18.51 -2.06 7.87
CA VAL A 506 17.60 -3.20 7.99
C VAL A 506 18.03 -3.99 9.20
N ALA A 507 17.22 -3.98 10.25
CA ALA A 507 17.41 -4.84 11.41
C ALA A 507 16.62 -6.13 11.23
N VAL A 508 17.25 -7.25 11.44
CA VAL A 508 16.67 -8.58 11.25
C VAL A 508 16.72 -9.38 12.54
N ASP A 509 15.63 -10.07 12.87
CA ASP A 509 15.68 -11.10 13.89
C ASP A 509 16.53 -12.29 13.40
N LYS A 510 17.12 -13.03 14.34
CA LYS A 510 17.90 -14.21 13.98
C LYS A 510 17.00 -15.40 13.68
N THR A 511 16.21 -15.81 14.68
CA THR A 511 15.50 -17.10 14.69
C THR A 511 14.30 -17.07 13.73
N GLY A 512 14.17 -18.07 12.85
CA GLY A 512 13.10 -18.12 11.85
C GLY A 512 13.26 -17.15 10.67
N THR A 513 14.00 -16.04 10.85
CA THR A 513 14.28 -15.02 9.84
C THR A 513 15.57 -15.29 9.07
N LEU A 514 16.72 -15.24 9.74
CA LEU A 514 18.04 -15.59 9.14
C LEU A 514 18.27 -17.10 9.10
N THR A 515 17.68 -17.81 10.06
CA THR A 515 17.80 -19.26 10.26
C THR A 515 16.47 -19.94 9.99
N LYS A 516 16.50 -21.30 9.94
CA LYS A 516 15.29 -22.09 9.66
C LYS A 516 14.26 -22.07 10.79
N GLY A 517 14.64 -21.63 12.00
CA GLY A 517 13.81 -21.67 13.21
C GLY A 517 13.61 -23.08 13.77
N ARG A 518 14.38 -24.04 13.26
CA ARG A 518 14.40 -25.44 13.71
C ARG A 518 15.82 -25.85 14.03
N PRO A 519 16.16 -26.00 15.32
CA PRO A 519 17.47 -26.52 15.72
C PRO A 519 17.70 -27.91 15.11
N GLU A 520 18.92 -28.15 14.65
CA GLU A 520 19.37 -29.45 14.16
C GLU A 520 20.60 -29.91 14.96
N LEU A 521 20.76 -31.22 15.18
CA LEU A 521 21.97 -31.81 15.71
C LEU A 521 23.05 -31.67 14.65
N THR A 522 24.05 -30.82 14.90
CA THR A 522 25.14 -30.57 13.95
C THR A 522 26.38 -31.41 14.22
N ASP A 523 26.70 -31.62 15.49
CA ASP A 523 27.89 -32.37 15.89
C ASP A 523 27.60 -33.26 17.11
N LEU A 524 28.13 -34.45 17.09
CA LEU A 524 28.17 -35.38 18.23
C LEU A 524 29.59 -35.93 18.33
N ILE A 525 30.32 -35.46 19.32
CA ILE A 525 31.69 -35.85 19.61
C ILE A 525 31.66 -36.75 20.86
N VAL A 526 32.05 -38.02 20.67
CA VAL A 526 32.00 -39.05 21.74
C VAL A 526 33.34 -39.17 22.44
N ALA A 527 33.34 -39.42 23.75
CA ALA A 527 34.51 -39.70 24.54
C ALA A 527 35.08 -41.10 24.23
N PRO A 528 36.38 -41.31 24.41
CA PRO A 528 36.97 -42.64 24.23
C PRO A 528 36.29 -43.72 25.08
N GLY A 529 35.93 -44.83 24.46
CA GLY A 529 35.23 -45.93 25.11
C GLY A 529 33.71 -45.93 24.97
N PHE A 530 33.16 -44.94 24.29
CA PHE A 530 31.73 -44.88 23.97
C PHE A 530 31.52 -45.00 22.45
N GLU A 531 30.43 -45.61 22.06
CA GLU A 531 30.04 -45.77 20.66
C GLU A 531 28.93 -44.76 20.30
N ARG A 532 29.11 -44.11 19.14
CA ARG A 532 28.27 -42.97 18.71
C ARG A 532 26.78 -43.32 18.64
N SER A 533 26.43 -44.43 18.06
CA SER A 533 25.03 -44.84 17.92
C SER A 533 24.39 -45.17 19.27
N ALA A 534 25.14 -45.80 20.16
CA ALA A 534 24.64 -46.12 21.51
C ALA A 534 24.44 -44.87 22.38
N VAL A 535 25.37 -43.87 22.27
CA VAL A 535 25.22 -42.59 22.99
C VAL A 535 24.03 -41.81 22.45
N LEU A 536 23.92 -41.67 21.12
CA LEU A 536 22.82 -40.95 20.48
C LEU A 536 21.48 -41.58 20.84
N GLY A 537 21.37 -42.90 20.79
CA GLY A 537 20.15 -43.62 21.16
C GLY A 537 19.70 -43.37 22.62
N LYS A 538 20.65 -43.41 23.57
CA LYS A 538 20.33 -43.13 24.98
C LYS A 538 19.97 -41.67 25.22
N VAL A 539 20.70 -40.74 24.64
CA VAL A 539 20.44 -39.30 24.74
C VAL A 539 19.07 -38.96 24.13
N ALA A 540 18.80 -39.45 22.90
CA ALA A 540 17.52 -39.25 22.26
C ALA A 540 16.34 -39.87 23.03
N THR A 541 16.56 -40.98 23.69
CA THR A 541 15.55 -41.61 24.55
C THR A 541 15.17 -40.69 25.72
N VAL A 542 16.14 -40.06 26.39
CA VAL A 542 15.88 -39.12 27.48
C VAL A 542 15.16 -37.86 26.91
N GLU A 543 15.69 -37.28 25.86
CA GLU A 543 15.19 -36.07 25.25
C GLU A 543 13.79 -36.23 24.63
N ALA A 544 13.38 -37.45 24.28
CA ALA A 544 12.01 -37.74 23.80
C ALA A 544 10.90 -37.43 24.85
N LYS A 545 11.29 -37.16 26.11
CA LYS A 545 10.38 -36.73 27.18
C LYS A 545 10.45 -35.21 27.46
N SER A 546 11.34 -34.50 26.80
CA SER A 546 11.54 -33.07 26.96
C SER A 546 10.77 -32.33 25.84
N GLU A 547 10.11 -31.25 26.18
CA GLU A 547 9.40 -30.36 25.22
C GLU A 547 10.34 -29.29 24.63
N HIS A 548 11.63 -29.31 25.00
CA HIS A 548 12.57 -28.29 24.54
C HIS A 548 12.91 -28.46 23.04
N PRO A 549 13.00 -27.38 22.21
CA PRO A 549 13.35 -27.51 20.79
C PRO A 549 14.69 -28.24 20.53
N ILE A 550 15.66 -28.09 21.40
CA ILE A 550 16.96 -28.81 21.35
C ILE A 550 16.75 -30.34 21.50
N ALA A 551 15.83 -30.73 22.35
CA ALA A 551 15.51 -32.13 22.58
C ALA A 551 14.93 -32.77 21.30
N GLN A 552 14.02 -32.06 20.64
CA GLN A 552 13.44 -32.52 19.40
C GLN A 552 14.49 -32.71 18.30
N ALA A 553 15.45 -31.79 18.18
CA ALA A 553 16.56 -31.90 17.25
C ALA A 553 17.39 -33.18 17.41
N ILE A 554 17.65 -33.56 18.66
CA ILE A 554 18.40 -34.77 18.97
C ILE A 554 17.58 -36.03 18.67
N VAL A 555 16.29 -36.01 18.98
CA VAL A 555 15.37 -37.12 18.66
C VAL A 555 15.23 -37.32 17.15
N ASP A 556 15.09 -36.23 16.41
CA ASP A 556 14.96 -36.29 14.95
C ASP A 556 16.26 -36.80 14.30
N ALA A 557 17.41 -36.43 14.80
CA ALA A 557 18.68 -36.95 14.34
C ALA A 557 18.80 -38.48 14.59
N ALA A 558 18.38 -38.97 15.76
CA ALA A 558 18.37 -40.39 16.03
C ALA A 558 17.42 -41.17 15.11
N ARG A 559 16.26 -40.62 14.84
CA ARG A 559 15.29 -41.17 13.87
C ARG A 559 15.83 -41.23 12.44
N ALA A 560 16.50 -40.16 12.01
CA ALA A 560 17.11 -40.09 10.69
C ALA A 560 18.23 -41.13 10.49
N GLU A 561 18.95 -41.47 11.60
CA GLU A 561 19.96 -42.52 11.61
C GLU A 561 19.33 -43.93 11.86
N ASN A 562 18.01 -44.06 11.95
CA ASN A 562 17.27 -45.28 12.23
C ASN A 562 17.69 -45.93 13.57
N ILE A 563 18.03 -45.14 14.57
CA ILE A 563 18.41 -45.60 15.89
C ILE A 563 17.14 -45.82 16.73
N ALA A 564 16.99 -47.04 17.27
CA ALA A 564 15.87 -47.37 18.14
C ALA A 564 16.02 -46.69 19.51
N LEU A 565 14.92 -46.12 20.00
CA LEU A 565 14.88 -45.53 21.34
C LEU A 565 14.71 -46.64 22.40
N GLY A 566 15.40 -46.51 23.53
CA GLY A 566 15.37 -47.44 24.64
C GLY A 566 14.17 -47.25 25.56
N THR A 567 14.15 -48.00 26.66
CA THR A 567 13.12 -47.90 27.72
C THR A 567 13.58 -46.90 28.79
N ILE A 568 12.73 -45.90 29.08
CA ILE A 568 13.04 -44.83 30.03
C ILE A 568 12.35 -45.07 31.38
N SER A 569 13.07 -44.79 32.45
CA SER A 569 12.53 -44.74 33.82
C SER A 569 13.21 -43.59 34.60
N GLN A 570 12.55 -43.17 35.68
CA GLN A 570 13.07 -42.14 36.57
C GLN A 570 13.51 -40.82 35.85
N PHE A 571 12.65 -40.32 34.96
CA PHE A 571 12.91 -39.05 34.28
C PHE A 571 12.73 -37.89 35.24
N GLU A 572 13.71 -36.96 35.26
CA GLU A 572 13.70 -35.75 36.04
C GLU A 572 14.23 -34.58 35.19
N SER A 573 13.48 -33.48 35.18
CA SER A 573 13.91 -32.23 34.56
C SER A 573 14.40 -31.28 35.65
N ILE A 574 15.67 -30.89 35.55
CA ILE A 574 16.34 -30.01 36.53
C ILE A 574 16.36 -28.59 35.92
N THR A 575 15.43 -27.76 36.38
CA THR A 575 15.21 -26.43 35.82
C THR A 575 16.50 -25.61 35.76
N GLY A 576 16.86 -25.17 34.56
CA GLY A 576 18.04 -24.37 34.27
C GLY A 576 19.36 -25.12 34.19
N PHE A 577 19.40 -26.43 34.38
CA PHE A 577 20.59 -27.27 34.33
C PHE A 577 20.56 -28.31 33.21
N GLY A 578 19.49 -29.12 33.14
CA GLY A 578 19.38 -30.19 32.16
C GLY A 578 18.33 -31.24 32.52
N VAL A 579 18.51 -32.43 32.04
CA VAL A 579 17.63 -33.58 32.26
C VAL A 579 18.43 -34.80 32.71
N SER A 580 17.80 -35.62 33.51
CA SER A 580 18.35 -36.88 34.00
C SER A 580 17.31 -37.99 33.86
N ALA A 581 17.73 -39.20 33.47
CA ALA A 581 16.85 -40.36 33.42
C ALA A 581 17.65 -41.65 33.41
N ARG A 582 16.98 -42.78 33.71
CA ARG A 582 17.54 -44.12 33.48
C ARG A 582 17.01 -44.69 32.15
N VAL A 583 17.94 -45.06 31.27
CA VAL A 583 17.67 -45.66 29.97
C VAL A 583 18.29 -47.08 29.98
N ASP A 584 17.44 -48.09 29.85
CA ASP A 584 17.86 -49.51 29.88
C ASP A 584 18.75 -49.89 31.07
N GLY A 585 18.55 -49.20 32.23
CA GLY A 585 19.30 -49.40 33.45
C GLY A 585 20.46 -48.40 33.65
N ASP A 586 20.95 -47.75 32.62
CA ASP A 586 22.03 -46.78 32.72
C ASP A 586 21.47 -45.41 33.13
N LEU A 587 22.16 -44.70 34.03
CA LEU A 587 21.86 -43.32 34.36
C LEU A 587 22.43 -42.40 33.25
N VAL A 588 21.57 -41.62 32.62
CA VAL A 588 21.92 -40.67 31.54
C VAL A 588 21.56 -39.26 32.00
N GLU A 589 22.53 -38.35 31.98
CA GLU A 589 22.40 -36.99 32.41
C GLU A 589 22.85 -36.08 31.28
N ILE A 590 22.00 -35.09 30.91
CA ILE A 590 22.26 -34.21 29.74
C ILE A 590 22.07 -32.77 30.16
N GLY A 591 23.01 -31.90 29.84
CA GLY A 591 22.90 -30.48 30.15
C GLY A 591 24.11 -29.65 29.72
N ALA A 592 24.13 -28.37 30.14
CA ALA A 592 25.25 -27.47 29.88
C ALA A 592 26.47 -27.82 30.76
N ASP A 593 27.60 -27.16 30.50
CA ASP A 593 28.86 -27.32 31.28
C ASP A 593 28.69 -27.14 32.80
N ARG A 594 27.81 -26.23 33.19
CA ARG A 594 27.47 -25.98 34.60
C ARG A 594 26.82 -27.21 35.28
N PHE A 595 25.98 -27.94 34.54
CA PHE A 595 25.38 -29.15 35.05
C PHE A 595 26.42 -30.26 35.25
N MET A 596 27.33 -30.42 34.30
CA MET A 596 28.43 -31.40 34.42
C MET A 596 29.35 -31.05 35.61
N ARG A 597 29.60 -29.79 35.86
CA ARG A 597 30.39 -29.33 37.04
C ARG A 597 29.68 -29.65 38.35
N GLU A 598 28.36 -29.49 38.42
CA GLU A 598 27.57 -29.85 39.61
C GLU A 598 27.60 -31.35 39.89
N LEU A 599 27.64 -32.16 38.83
CA LEU A 599 27.82 -33.62 38.91
C LEU A 599 29.27 -34.03 39.23
N GLY A 600 30.20 -33.07 39.39
CA GLY A 600 31.61 -33.31 39.64
C GLY A 600 32.41 -33.80 38.43
N LEU A 601 31.89 -33.60 37.22
CA LEU A 601 32.51 -34.02 35.97
C LEU A 601 33.25 -32.87 35.28
N SER A 602 34.53 -33.09 34.93
CA SER A 602 35.30 -32.10 34.14
C SER A 602 34.98 -32.24 32.65
N VAL A 603 34.69 -31.11 32.02
CA VAL A 603 34.42 -31.05 30.56
C VAL A 603 35.68 -30.61 29.78
N GLU A 604 36.86 -30.52 30.45
CA GLU A 604 38.08 -30.05 29.82
C GLU A 604 38.55 -30.90 28.61
N SER A 605 38.23 -32.21 28.62
CA SER A 605 38.51 -33.10 27.50
C SER A 605 37.84 -32.66 26.18
N PHE A 606 36.77 -31.90 26.22
CA PHE A 606 36.10 -31.31 25.06
C PHE A 606 36.32 -29.80 24.91
N GLY A 607 37.20 -29.21 25.72
CA GLY A 607 37.37 -27.74 25.81
C GLY A 607 37.77 -27.10 24.45
N SER A 608 38.67 -27.75 23.70
CA SER A 608 39.04 -27.27 22.34
C SER A 608 37.90 -27.33 21.35
N ASP A 609 37.10 -28.39 21.36
CA ASP A 609 35.96 -28.59 20.48
C ASP A 609 34.81 -27.69 20.89
N ALA A 610 34.56 -27.53 22.16
CA ALA A 610 33.55 -26.60 22.69
C ALA A 610 33.85 -25.14 22.27
N ALA A 611 35.14 -24.74 22.36
CA ALA A 611 35.57 -23.42 21.92
C ALA A 611 35.38 -23.25 20.39
N ARG A 612 35.79 -24.22 19.58
CA ARG A 612 35.61 -24.21 18.13
C ARG A 612 34.13 -24.12 17.74
N LEU A 613 33.28 -24.98 18.34
CA LEU A 613 31.84 -25.00 18.04
C LEU A 613 31.14 -23.72 18.51
N GLY A 614 31.57 -23.15 19.66
CA GLY A 614 31.09 -21.84 20.08
C GLY A 614 31.50 -20.72 19.12
N ASP A 615 32.70 -20.78 18.53
CA ASP A 615 33.13 -19.85 17.48
C ASP A 615 32.37 -20.03 16.13
N GLU A 616 31.84 -21.25 15.91
CA GLU A 616 30.92 -21.56 14.79
C GLU A 616 29.47 -21.17 15.09
N GLY A 617 29.16 -20.59 16.25
CA GLY A 617 27.82 -20.20 16.61
C GLY A 617 26.92 -21.34 17.11
N LYS A 618 27.49 -22.48 17.42
CA LYS A 618 26.78 -23.68 17.92
C LYS A 618 26.75 -23.69 19.45
N THR A 619 25.70 -24.27 20.04
CA THR A 619 25.56 -24.39 21.50
C THR A 619 25.99 -25.81 21.94
N PRO A 620 27.08 -25.96 22.65
CA PRO A 620 27.52 -27.27 23.15
C PRO A 620 26.70 -27.68 24.39
N LEU A 621 26.22 -28.92 24.37
CA LEU A 621 25.65 -29.64 25.50
C LEU A 621 26.50 -30.87 25.77
N TYR A 622 26.40 -31.40 26.97
CA TYR A 622 27.17 -32.58 27.39
C TYR A 622 26.26 -33.69 27.86
N ALA A 623 26.63 -34.91 27.56
CA ALA A 623 25.96 -36.09 28.07
C ALA A 623 26.89 -36.93 28.95
N ALA A 624 26.42 -37.28 30.13
CA ALA A 624 27.10 -38.23 31.02
C ALA A 624 26.31 -39.53 31.11
N ILE A 625 26.99 -40.68 31.15
CA ILE A 625 26.39 -42.00 31.30
C ILE A 625 27.10 -42.68 32.47
N ASN A 626 26.30 -43.10 33.46
CA ASN A 626 26.79 -43.72 34.70
C ASN A 626 27.94 -42.93 35.36
N GLY A 627 27.79 -41.64 35.48
CA GLY A 627 28.78 -40.73 36.11
C GLY A 627 30.06 -40.55 35.29
N LYS A 628 30.09 -40.89 34.03
CA LYS A 628 31.22 -40.65 33.09
C LYS A 628 30.81 -39.76 31.99
N LEU A 629 31.60 -38.76 31.67
CA LEU A 629 31.37 -37.89 30.51
C LEU A 629 31.45 -38.71 29.24
N ALA A 630 30.34 -38.87 28.50
CA ALA A 630 30.18 -39.73 27.37
C ALA A 630 30.29 -39.01 26.03
N ALA A 631 29.72 -37.80 25.93
CA ALA A 631 29.76 -37.04 24.70
C ALA A 631 29.55 -35.57 24.91
N MET A 632 29.96 -34.78 23.91
CA MET A 632 29.55 -33.40 23.67
C MET A 632 28.65 -33.39 22.43
N ILE A 633 27.55 -32.70 22.54
CA ILE A 633 26.50 -32.58 21.54
C ILE A 633 26.39 -31.11 21.15
N ALA A 634 26.46 -30.77 19.89
CA ALA A 634 26.20 -29.43 19.43
C ALA A 634 24.92 -29.35 18.62
N VAL A 635 24.11 -28.39 18.99
CA VAL A 635 22.85 -28.06 18.31
C VAL A 635 22.93 -26.63 17.83
N ALA A 636 22.54 -26.40 16.62
CA ALA A 636 22.43 -25.07 16.04
C ALA A 636 21.19 -24.97 15.17
N ASP A 637 20.66 -23.78 15.06
CA ASP A 637 19.62 -23.45 14.11
C ASP A 637 20.27 -23.05 12.78
N PRO A 638 20.15 -23.87 11.69
CA PRO A 638 20.89 -23.65 10.46
C PRO A 638 20.47 -22.35 9.77
N ILE A 639 21.44 -21.63 9.24
CA ILE A 639 21.22 -20.44 8.40
C ILE A 639 20.53 -20.89 7.11
N LYS A 640 19.49 -20.17 6.67
CA LYS A 640 18.84 -20.42 5.38
C LYS A 640 19.82 -20.16 4.24
N GLU A 641 19.80 -20.98 3.22
CA GLU A 641 20.75 -20.92 2.09
C GLU A 641 20.78 -19.57 1.36
N THR A 642 19.64 -18.89 1.34
CA THR A 642 19.43 -17.61 0.66
C THR A 642 19.89 -16.40 1.46
N THR A 643 20.05 -16.53 2.78
CA THR A 643 20.33 -15.43 3.72
C THR A 643 21.58 -14.62 3.33
N ALA A 644 22.70 -15.30 3.07
CA ALA A 644 23.96 -14.61 2.74
C ALA A 644 23.85 -13.81 1.43
N ALA A 645 23.12 -14.33 0.44
CA ALA A 645 22.88 -13.63 -0.83
C ALA A 645 21.93 -12.44 -0.64
N ALA A 646 20.90 -12.58 0.19
CA ALA A 646 19.97 -11.49 0.52
C ALA A 646 20.68 -10.33 1.25
N ILE A 647 21.57 -10.63 2.19
CA ILE A 647 22.36 -9.60 2.90
C ILE A 647 23.27 -8.84 1.92
N ARG A 648 23.96 -9.54 1.00
CA ARG A 648 24.73 -8.87 -0.05
C ARG A 648 23.88 -7.97 -0.91
N ALA A 649 22.68 -8.41 -1.31
CA ALA A 649 21.77 -7.59 -2.10
C ALA A 649 21.30 -6.32 -1.33
N LEU A 650 21.13 -6.40 -0.01
CA LEU A 650 20.85 -5.24 0.83
C LEU A 650 22.02 -4.25 0.85
N HIS A 651 23.26 -4.74 0.97
CA HIS A 651 24.45 -3.88 0.88
C HIS A 651 24.58 -3.21 -0.49
N GLU A 652 24.30 -3.92 -1.59
CA GLU A 652 24.27 -3.35 -2.96
C GLU A 652 23.22 -2.25 -3.12
N LEU A 653 22.13 -2.31 -2.35
CA LEU A 653 21.13 -1.24 -2.27
C LEU A 653 21.56 -0.06 -1.39
N GLY A 654 22.77 -0.12 -0.78
CA GLY A 654 23.34 0.92 0.07
C GLY A 654 22.81 0.93 1.50
N LEU A 655 22.30 -0.19 2.00
CA LEU A 655 21.74 -0.33 3.34
C LEU A 655 22.73 -0.98 4.30
N LYS A 656 22.68 -0.57 5.56
CA LYS A 656 23.30 -1.28 6.68
C LYS A 656 22.41 -2.43 7.12
N VAL A 657 23.03 -3.54 7.54
CA VAL A 657 22.30 -4.69 8.07
C VAL A 657 22.69 -4.89 9.55
N ALA A 658 21.71 -4.92 10.43
CA ALA A 658 21.88 -5.19 11.86
C ALA A 658 21.14 -6.48 12.23
N MET A 659 21.71 -7.28 13.11
CA MET A 659 21.03 -8.46 13.68
C MET A 659 20.65 -8.20 15.14
N ILE A 660 19.42 -8.51 15.50
CA ILE A 660 18.93 -8.50 16.88
C ILE A 660 18.68 -9.96 17.29
N THR A 661 19.29 -10.38 18.41
CA THR A 661 19.19 -11.77 18.88
C THR A 661 19.19 -11.87 20.41
N GLY A 662 18.46 -12.86 20.93
CA GLY A 662 18.54 -13.27 22.33
C GLY A 662 19.77 -14.12 22.69
N ASP A 663 20.52 -14.57 21.67
CA ASP A 663 21.73 -15.37 21.89
C ASP A 663 22.83 -14.58 22.62
N ASN A 664 23.78 -15.29 23.19
CA ASN A 664 24.97 -14.67 23.71
C ASN A 664 25.78 -13.95 22.61
N ARG A 665 26.51 -12.92 23.02
CA ARG A 665 27.26 -12.05 22.11
C ARG A 665 28.21 -12.81 21.19
N ARG A 666 28.89 -13.85 21.70
CA ARG A 666 29.88 -14.64 20.92
C ARG A 666 29.23 -15.37 19.75
N THR A 667 28.09 -16.01 20.01
CA THR A 667 27.31 -16.70 18.97
C THR A 667 26.76 -15.70 17.94
N GLY A 668 26.21 -14.58 18.39
CA GLY A 668 25.73 -13.53 17.50
C GLY A 668 26.82 -12.97 16.60
N GLU A 669 27.99 -12.64 17.14
CA GLU A 669 29.13 -12.12 16.38
C GLU A 669 29.71 -13.16 15.39
N ALA A 670 29.65 -14.46 15.72
CA ALA A 670 30.08 -15.52 14.83
C ALA A 670 29.19 -15.60 13.57
N ILE A 671 27.87 -15.59 13.75
CA ILE A 671 26.90 -15.57 12.66
C ILE A 671 27.04 -14.29 11.84
N ALA A 672 27.21 -13.14 12.48
CA ALA A 672 27.38 -11.86 11.79
C ALA A 672 28.62 -11.83 10.90
N ARG A 673 29.75 -12.34 11.38
CA ARG A 673 30.98 -12.48 10.58
C ARG A 673 30.77 -13.37 9.37
N GLN A 674 30.07 -14.50 9.55
CA GLN A 674 29.78 -15.45 8.46
C GLN A 674 28.89 -14.82 7.38
N LEU A 675 27.93 -14.02 7.77
CA LEU A 675 26.93 -13.42 6.87
C LEU A 675 27.32 -12.02 6.36
N GLY A 676 28.33 -11.39 6.95
CA GLY A 676 28.73 -10.01 6.62
C GLY A 676 27.79 -8.95 7.19
N ILE A 677 27.16 -9.22 8.35
CA ILE A 677 26.26 -8.27 9.04
C ILE A 677 27.09 -7.18 9.69
N ASP A 678 26.65 -5.91 9.58
CA ASP A 678 27.40 -4.73 10.02
C ASP A 678 27.35 -4.54 11.56
N GLU A 679 26.25 -4.86 12.21
CA GLU A 679 26.06 -4.66 13.65
C GLU A 679 25.25 -5.79 14.30
N VAL A 680 25.59 -6.10 15.57
CA VAL A 680 24.93 -7.13 16.36
C VAL A 680 24.45 -6.54 17.67
N VAL A 681 23.18 -6.72 17.95
CA VAL A 681 22.56 -6.46 19.25
C VAL A 681 22.20 -7.81 19.87
N ALA A 682 23.10 -8.34 20.68
CA ALA A 682 22.97 -9.64 21.32
C ALA A 682 22.39 -9.55 22.73
N GLU A 683 21.98 -10.69 23.30
CA GLU A 683 21.46 -10.83 24.66
C GLU A 683 20.19 -10.01 24.92
N VAL A 684 19.37 -9.84 23.85
CA VAL A 684 18.15 -9.04 23.89
C VAL A 684 16.97 -9.93 24.32
N LEU A 685 16.37 -9.59 25.46
CA LEU A 685 15.11 -10.21 25.87
C LEU A 685 13.97 -9.75 24.95
N PRO A 686 12.84 -10.50 24.84
CA PRO A 686 11.72 -10.11 23.97
C PRO A 686 11.27 -8.66 24.16
N ASP A 687 11.13 -8.20 25.41
CA ASP A 687 10.75 -6.82 25.75
C ASP A 687 11.83 -5.78 25.39
N GLY A 688 13.08 -6.21 25.24
CA GLY A 688 14.22 -5.36 24.88
C GLY A 688 14.36 -5.07 23.38
N LYS A 689 13.65 -5.81 22.51
CA LYS A 689 13.73 -5.64 21.04
C LYS A 689 13.32 -4.23 20.60
N VAL A 690 12.31 -3.66 21.24
CA VAL A 690 11.84 -2.28 20.98
C VAL A 690 12.96 -1.28 21.24
N ALA A 691 13.64 -1.38 22.40
CA ALA A 691 14.76 -0.50 22.75
C ALA A 691 15.95 -0.66 21.79
N ALA A 692 16.20 -1.89 21.30
CA ALA A 692 17.23 -2.15 20.29
C ALA A 692 16.90 -1.47 18.96
N VAL A 693 15.65 -1.53 18.49
CA VAL A 693 15.17 -0.84 17.30
C VAL A 693 15.33 0.67 17.46
N GLN A 694 14.88 1.24 18.58
CA GLN A 694 15.02 2.68 18.86
C GLN A 694 16.48 3.14 18.87
N ARG A 695 17.39 2.36 19.46
CA ARG A 695 18.83 2.64 19.45
C ARG A 695 19.40 2.66 18.03
N LEU A 696 19.11 1.64 17.22
CA LEU A 696 19.57 1.56 15.83
C LEU A 696 19.00 2.71 14.99
N LYS A 697 17.73 3.07 15.20
CA LYS A 697 17.08 4.21 14.56
C LYS A 697 17.76 5.54 14.90
N GLN A 698 18.15 5.75 16.16
CA GLN A 698 18.90 6.93 16.57
C GLN A 698 20.29 7.00 15.97
N GLN A 699 20.93 5.84 15.79
CA GLN A 699 22.31 5.74 15.29
C GLN A 699 22.41 5.87 13.77
N TYR A 700 21.51 5.24 13.02
CA TYR A 700 21.58 5.12 11.57
C TYR A 700 20.49 5.88 10.79
N GLY A 701 19.44 6.29 11.45
CA GLY A 701 18.26 6.93 10.85
C GLY A 701 17.12 5.95 10.61
N PRO A 702 16.25 6.19 9.60
CA PRO A 702 15.07 5.37 9.36
C PRO A 702 15.39 3.89 9.21
N ILE A 703 14.63 3.05 9.94
CA ILE A 703 14.88 1.63 10.12
C ILE A 703 13.73 0.77 9.56
N ALA A 704 14.09 -0.28 8.84
CA ALA A 704 13.21 -1.39 8.53
C ALA A 704 13.53 -2.55 9.48
N TYR A 705 12.52 -3.12 10.12
CA TYR A 705 12.69 -4.29 10.99
C TYR A 705 12.04 -5.52 10.36
N VAL A 706 12.76 -6.65 10.36
CA VAL A 706 12.33 -7.91 9.77
C VAL A 706 12.24 -8.99 10.84
N GLY A 707 11.08 -9.61 10.98
CA GLY A 707 10.82 -10.68 11.94
C GLY A 707 9.71 -11.63 11.47
N ASP A 708 9.53 -12.76 12.16
CA ASP A 708 8.57 -13.81 11.81
C ASP A 708 7.60 -14.17 12.94
N GLY A 709 7.89 -13.78 14.17
CA GLY A 709 7.23 -14.27 15.37
C GLY A 709 6.33 -13.29 16.10
N ILE A 710 5.51 -13.84 17.00
CA ILE A 710 4.68 -13.07 17.94
C ILE A 710 5.56 -12.13 18.78
N ASN A 711 6.76 -12.59 19.15
CA ASN A 711 7.70 -11.83 19.95
C ASN A 711 8.27 -10.60 19.23
N ASP A 712 8.13 -10.52 17.92
CA ASP A 712 8.60 -9.42 17.09
C ASP A 712 7.55 -8.34 16.86
N ALA A 713 6.28 -8.63 17.15
CA ALA A 713 5.18 -7.70 16.89
C ALA A 713 5.40 -6.28 17.48
N PRO A 714 5.90 -6.10 18.73
CA PRO A 714 6.21 -4.79 19.26
C PRO A 714 7.35 -4.08 18.51
N ALA A 715 8.37 -4.82 18.05
CA ALA A 715 9.51 -4.29 17.33
C ALA A 715 9.14 -3.94 15.87
N LEU A 716 8.27 -4.77 15.23
CA LEU A 716 7.68 -4.49 13.92
C LEU A 716 6.87 -3.19 13.93
N ALA A 717 6.07 -2.97 14.99
CA ALA A 717 5.27 -1.76 15.15
C ALA A 717 6.09 -0.50 15.48
N GLU A 718 7.23 -0.62 16.16
CA GLU A 718 8.12 0.49 16.54
C GLU A 718 8.99 0.96 15.38
N ALA A 719 9.35 0.09 14.46
CA ALA A 719 10.16 0.42 13.30
C ALA A 719 9.46 1.43 12.38
N ASP A 720 10.22 2.15 11.54
CA ASP A 720 9.62 3.01 10.51
C ASP A 720 8.88 2.17 9.45
N VAL A 721 9.35 0.92 9.24
CA VAL A 721 8.64 -0.10 8.46
C VAL A 721 8.90 -1.47 9.08
N GLY A 722 7.84 -2.16 9.49
CA GLY A 722 7.87 -3.55 9.90
C GLY A 722 7.63 -4.50 8.71
N LEU A 723 8.50 -5.49 8.51
CA LEU A 723 8.36 -6.54 7.51
C LEU A 723 8.20 -7.91 8.18
N ALA A 724 7.06 -8.56 8.00
CA ALA A 724 6.85 -9.93 8.45
C ALA A 724 7.25 -10.94 7.37
N ILE A 725 8.02 -11.97 7.74
CA ILE A 725 8.42 -13.05 6.83
C ILE A 725 7.51 -14.28 6.99
N GLY A 726 7.10 -14.83 5.84
CA GLY A 726 6.36 -16.07 5.76
C GLY A 726 4.88 -15.93 6.11
N THR A 727 4.22 -17.08 6.22
CA THR A 727 2.87 -17.21 6.75
C THR A 727 2.90 -17.13 8.29
N GLY A 728 3.68 -16.17 8.83
CA GLY A 728 3.87 -15.97 10.26
C GLY A 728 2.55 -15.89 11.02
N THR A 729 2.61 -15.91 12.34
CA THR A 729 1.40 -15.81 13.16
C THR A 729 0.56 -14.60 12.74
N ASP A 730 -0.75 -14.74 12.77
CA ASP A 730 -1.71 -13.67 12.44
C ASP A 730 -1.33 -12.34 13.14
N ILE A 731 -0.78 -12.40 14.35
CA ILE A 731 -0.32 -11.25 15.15
C ILE A 731 0.88 -10.53 14.50
N ALA A 732 1.87 -11.27 13.97
CA ALA A 732 3.01 -10.64 13.30
C ALA A 732 2.59 -10.00 11.97
N ILE A 733 1.69 -10.65 11.24
CA ILE A 733 1.09 -10.11 10.01
C ILE A 733 0.30 -8.84 10.31
N GLU A 734 -0.46 -8.80 11.41
CA GLU A 734 -1.21 -7.61 11.82
C GLU A 734 -0.32 -6.45 12.26
N ALA A 735 0.81 -6.71 12.88
CA ALA A 735 1.76 -5.69 13.33
C ALA A 735 2.62 -5.12 12.21
N ALA A 736 2.86 -5.88 11.13
CA ALA A 736 3.74 -5.49 10.04
C ALA A 736 3.08 -4.53 9.04
N ASP A 737 3.88 -3.69 8.41
CA ASP A 737 3.48 -2.81 7.31
C ASP A 737 3.63 -3.50 5.93
N VAL A 738 4.56 -4.46 5.84
CA VAL A 738 4.83 -5.26 4.66
C VAL A 738 4.87 -6.73 5.04
N VAL A 739 4.22 -7.58 4.27
CA VAL A 739 4.22 -9.04 4.45
C VAL A 739 4.93 -9.68 3.27
N LEU A 740 5.92 -10.52 3.56
CA LEU A 740 6.66 -11.30 2.58
C LEU A 740 6.12 -12.72 2.60
N MET A 741 5.43 -13.13 1.54
CA MET A 741 4.75 -14.44 1.47
C MET A 741 5.72 -15.60 1.37
N SER A 742 6.91 -15.37 0.79
CA SER A 742 8.00 -16.35 0.85
C SER A 742 8.60 -16.36 2.26
N GLY A 743 8.86 -17.52 2.83
CA GLY A 743 9.56 -17.68 4.10
C GLY A 743 11.05 -17.27 4.06
N ASP A 744 11.43 -16.39 3.14
CA ASP A 744 12.82 -16.10 2.76
C ASP A 744 13.15 -14.61 2.89
N LEU A 745 14.34 -14.33 3.41
CA LEU A 745 14.88 -12.96 3.51
C LEU A 745 15.05 -12.28 2.12
N GLY A 746 15.14 -13.04 1.03
CA GLY A 746 15.26 -12.52 -0.35
C GLY A 746 14.12 -11.61 -0.78
N GLY A 747 12.94 -11.73 -0.15
CA GLY A 747 11.82 -10.80 -0.32
C GLY A 747 12.13 -9.37 0.12
N VAL A 748 13.00 -9.16 1.11
CA VAL A 748 13.34 -7.83 1.66
C VAL A 748 14.05 -6.94 0.65
N PRO A 749 15.18 -7.35 0.01
CA PRO A 749 15.80 -6.55 -1.03
C PRO A 749 14.88 -6.28 -2.21
N ASN A 750 13.98 -7.21 -2.56
CA ASN A 750 12.99 -7.02 -3.63
C ASN A 750 11.96 -5.94 -3.26
N ALA A 751 11.45 -5.97 -2.03
CA ALA A 751 10.53 -4.96 -1.51
C ALA A 751 11.15 -3.55 -1.53
N ILE A 752 12.39 -3.42 -1.05
CA ILE A 752 13.10 -2.15 -0.99
C ILE A 752 13.44 -1.62 -2.39
N ALA A 753 13.94 -2.49 -3.28
CA ALA A 753 14.27 -2.09 -4.65
C ALA A 753 13.04 -1.62 -5.42
N LEU A 754 11.91 -2.31 -5.27
CA LEU A 754 10.64 -1.94 -5.89
C LEU A 754 10.09 -0.64 -5.30
N SER A 755 10.19 -0.44 -3.99
CA SER A 755 9.84 0.81 -3.31
C SER A 755 10.63 1.98 -3.90
N LYS A 756 11.98 1.86 -3.94
CA LYS A 756 12.87 2.87 -4.56
C LYS A 756 12.52 3.14 -6.02
N ALA A 757 12.21 2.10 -6.80
CA ALA A 757 11.81 2.24 -8.20
C ALA A 757 10.47 2.97 -8.34
N THR A 758 9.50 2.65 -7.50
CA THR A 758 8.15 3.23 -7.52
C THR A 758 8.19 4.72 -7.11
N ILE A 759 8.86 5.05 -6.02
CA ILE A 759 8.98 6.44 -5.56
C ILE A 759 9.78 7.28 -6.56
N ARG A 760 10.86 6.73 -7.15
CA ARG A 760 11.59 7.40 -8.24
C ARG A 760 10.69 7.66 -9.44
N ASN A 761 9.84 6.72 -9.82
CA ASN A 761 8.88 6.88 -10.90
C ASN A 761 7.86 7.98 -10.58
N ILE A 762 7.34 8.03 -9.35
CA ILE A 762 6.45 9.09 -8.88
C ILE A 762 7.14 10.46 -8.97
N LYS A 763 8.37 10.58 -8.44
CA LYS A 763 9.16 11.82 -8.50
C LYS A 763 9.38 12.28 -9.95
N GLN A 764 9.67 11.36 -10.88
CA GLN A 764 9.80 11.67 -12.32
C GLN A 764 8.48 12.15 -12.91
N ASN A 765 7.38 11.46 -12.63
CA ASN A 765 6.07 11.83 -13.13
C ASN A 765 5.64 13.20 -12.63
N LEU A 766 5.85 13.50 -11.36
CA LEU A 766 5.57 14.81 -10.78
C LEU A 766 6.45 15.91 -11.40
N PHE A 767 7.75 15.64 -11.55
CA PHE A 767 8.65 16.60 -12.21
C PHE A 767 8.13 16.98 -13.60
N TRP A 768 7.82 16.00 -14.45
CA TRP A 768 7.32 16.29 -15.79
C TRP A 768 5.93 16.94 -15.78
N ALA A 769 5.04 16.55 -14.83
CA ALA A 769 3.73 17.16 -14.70
C ALA A 769 3.77 18.66 -14.33
N PHE A 770 4.82 19.10 -13.63
CA PHE A 770 5.01 20.51 -13.26
C PHE A 770 5.91 21.27 -14.24
N ALA A 771 7.00 20.66 -14.69
CA ALA A 771 8.07 21.36 -15.41
C ALA A 771 7.58 22.00 -16.71
N TYR A 772 6.76 21.28 -17.48
CA TYR A 772 6.24 21.85 -18.73
C TYR A 772 5.24 22.98 -18.49
N ASN A 773 4.40 22.91 -17.43
CA ASN A 773 3.48 23.99 -17.08
C ASN A 773 4.26 25.25 -16.68
N VAL A 774 5.24 25.11 -15.77
CA VAL A 774 6.08 26.23 -15.31
C VAL A 774 6.85 26.87 -16.48
N ALA A 775 7.36 26.06 -17.40
CA ALA A 775 8.08 26.55 -18.57
C ALA A 775 7.18 27.23 -19.60
N LEU A 776 5.97 26.70 -19.85
CA LEU A 776 5.09 27.16 -20.92
C LEU A 776 4.12 28.26 -20.50
N ILE A 777 3.81 28.45 -19.19
CA ILE A 777 2.96 29.56 -18.72
C ILE A 777 3.54 30.92 -19.13
N PRO A 778 4.83 31.25 -18.92
CA PRO A 778 5.41 32.52 -19.39
C PRO A 778 5.33 32.65 -20.91
N VAL A 779 5.57 31.55 -21.66
CA VAL A 779 5.47 31.56 -23.11
C VAL A 779 4.04 31.87 -23.57
N ALA A 780 3.03 31.22 -22.92
CA ALA A 780 1.64 31.50 -23.16
C ALA A 780 1.22 32.94 -22.81
N ALA A 781 1.85 33.50 -21.75
CA ALA A 781 1.65 34.89 -21.39
C ALA A 781 2.32 35.88 -22.39
N GLY A 782 3.05 35.37 -23.38
CA GLY A 782 3.67 36.21 -24.43
C GLY A 782 5.10 36.63 -24.18
N LEU A 783 5.85 35.96 -23.30
CA LEU A 783 7.25 36.29 -23.00
C LEU A 783 8.17 36.31 -24.24
N LEU A 784 7.89 35.49 -25.26
CA LEU A 784 8.69 35.42 -26.48
C LEU A 784 8.28 36.45 -27.52
N TYR A 785 7.14 37.10 -27.37
CA TYR A 785 6.64 38.07 -28.38
C TYR A 785 7.60 39.26 -28.61
N PRO A 786 8.16 39.91 -27.58
CA PRO A 786 9.11 41.01 -27.80
C PRO A 786 10.42 40.59 -28.49
N VAL A 787 10.77 39.30 -28.45
CA VAL A 787 12.02 38.77 -28.99
C VAL A 787 11.86 38.35 -30.46
N ASN A 788 10.82 37.63 -30.79
CA ASN A 788 10.65 37.00 -32.10
C ASN A 788 9.19 37.04 -32.66
N GLY A 789 8.30 37.77 -31.98
CA GLY A 789 6.88 37.87 -32.40
C GLY A 789 6.03 36.58 -32.20
N SER A 790 6.59 35.57 -31.54
CA SER A 790 5.89 34.27 -31.37
C SER A 790 4.94 34.30 -30.20
N LEU A 791 3.73 33.75 -30.41
CA LEU A 791 2.73 33.51 -29.37
C LEU A 791 2.36 32.00 -29.32
N LEU A 792 2.04 31.52 -28.16
CA LEU A 792 1.56 30.15 -28.00
C LEU A 792 0.05 30.08 -28.28
N SER A 793 -0.33 29.44 -29.36
CA SER A 793 -1.75 29.19 -29.66
C SER A 793 -2.39 28.33 -28.57
N PRO A 794 -3.63 28.63 -28.13
CA PRO A 794 -4.39 27.81 -27.19
C PRO A 794 -4.55 26.34 -27.61
N VAL A 795 -4.60 26.08 -28.93
CA VAL A 795 -4.67 24.72 -29.49
C VAL A 795 -3.39 23.93 -29.22
N PHE A 796 -2.20 24.53 -29.44
CA PHE A 796 -0.93 23.89 -29.10
C PHE A 796 -0.77 23.68 -27.58
N ALA A 797 -1.24 24.63 -26.77
CA ALA A 797 -1.27 24.49 -25.31
C ALA A 797 -2.11 23.26 -24.89
N ALA A 798 -3.29 23.08 -25.45
CA ALA A 798 -4.15 21.94 -25.18
C ALA A 798 -3.53 20.60 -25.66
N GLY A 799 -2.84 20.61 -26.82
CA GLY A 799 -2.10 19.46 -27.35
C GLY A 799 -0.96 19.02 -26.42
N ALA A 800 -0.15 19.97 -25.96
CA ALA A 800 0.95 19.71 -25.00
C ALA A 800 0.43 19.10 -23.69
N MET A 801 -0.70 19.61 -23.19
CA MET A 801 -1.35 19.09 -21.99
C MET A 801 -1.83 17.64 -22.17
N ALA A 802 -2.43 17.30 -23.31
CA ALA A 802 -2.87 15.93 -23.61
C ALA A 802 -1.66 14.97 -23.66
N LEU A 803 -0.57 15.37 -24.32
CA LEU A 803 0.68 14.61 -24.40
C LEU A 803 1.33 14.38 -23.04
N SER A 804 1.26 15.33 -22.12
CA SER A 804 1.77 15.17 -20.75
C SER A 804 1.10 13.99 -20.02
N SER A 805 -0.20 13.82 -20.15
CA SER A 805 -0.92 12.70 -19.55
C SER A 805 -0.45 11.36 -20.13
N VAL A 806 -0.21 11.29 -21.45
CA VAL A 806 0.32 10.09 -22.11
C VAL A 806 1.72 9.76 -21.59
N PHE A 807 2.57 10.78 -21.43
CA PHE A 807 3.93 10.63 -20.93
C PHE A 807 3.96 10.06 -19.51
N VAL A 808 3.22 10.68 -18.58
CA VAL A 808 3.13 10.25 -17.17
C VAL A 808 2.64 8.80 -17.08
N LEU A 809 1.60 8.46 -17.85
CA LEU A 809 1.07 7.12 -17.87
C LEU A 809 2.07 6.09 -18.42
N SER A 810 2.70 6.39 -19.54
CA SER A 810 3.69 5.51 -20.17
C SER A 810 4.87 5.27 -19.23
N ASN A 811 5.31 6.30 -18.50
CA ASN A 811 6.36 6.17 -17.50
C ASN A 811 5.93 5.32 -16.31
N ALA A 812 4.70 5.47 -15.80
CA ALA A 812 4.18 4.62 -14.71
C ALA A 812 4.10 3.15 -15.13
N LEU A 813 3.68 2.86 -16.36
CA LEU A 813 3.58 1.50 -16.88
C LEU A 813 4.95 0.80 -17.04
N ARG A 814 6.07 1.53 -17.06
CA ARG A 814 7.41 0.94 -17.06
C ARG A 814 7.66 0.09 -15.83
N LEU A 815 7.02 0.39 -14.70
CA LEU A 815 7.13 -0.40 -13.47
C LEU A 815 6.65 -1.86 -13.66
N ARG A 816 5.81 -2.16 -14.63
CA ARG A 816 5.42 -3.54 -14.97
C ARG A 816 6.62 -4.40 -15.38
N ARG A 817 7.67 -3.77 -15.94
CA ARG A 817 8.91 -4.43 -16.38
C ARG A 817 9.99 -4.44 -15.32
N PHE A 818 9.65 -4.09 -14.08
CA PHE A 818 10.60 -4.14 -12.98
C PHE A 818 11.08 -5.58 -12.77
N THR A 819 12.40 -5.75 -12.76
CA THR A 819 13.07 -7.02 -12.46
C THR A 819 13.59 -6.97 -11.03
N ALA A 820 13.30 -8.00 -10.26
CA ALA A 820 13.75 -8.13 -8.89
C ALA A 820 15.28 -8.28 -8.85
N PRO A 821 16.00 -7.59 -7.94
CA PRO A 821 17.43 -7.79 -7.75
C PRO A 821 17.76 -9.19 -7.20
N PHE A 822 16.81 -9.78 -6.48
CA PHE A 822 16.89 -11.12 -5.96
C PHE A 822 15.80 -11.97 -6.62
N PRO A 823 16.11 -12.69 -7.71
CA PRO A 823 15.12 -13.52 -8.39
C PRO A 823 14.73 -14.69 -7.51
N ALA A 824 13.45 -15.07 -7.54
CA ALA A 824 13.01 -16.35 -6.99
C ALA A 824 13.83 -17.48 -7.65
N ARG A 825 14.34 -18.42 -6.87
CA ARG A 825 15.04 -19.61 -7.41
C ARG A 825 14.06 -20.38 -8.30
N GLY A 826 14.42 -20.56 -9.57
CA GLY A 826 13.71 -21.40 -10.51
C GLY A 826 13.88 -22.89 -10.21
#